data_eead6201d77ba980ab26dd766608e1fb
#
_entry.id   eead6201d77ba980ab26dd766608e1fb
#
_cell.length_a   1.000
_cell.length_b   1.000
_cell.length_c   1.000
_cell.angle_alpha   90.00
_cell.angle_beta   90.00
_cell.angle_gamma   90.00
#
_symmetry.space_group_name_H-M   'P 1'
#
loop_
_entity.id
_entity.type
_entity.pdbx_description
1 polymer ?
#
loop_
_entity_poly.entity_id
_entity_poly.type
_entity_poly.pdbx_seq_one_letter_code
_entity_poly.pdbx_strand_id
1 'polypeptide(L)'
;MGDLAGRATLEPPGLPPSTPTNSCEVRPTVSPMARSALAPNATPPDLIRNFCIIAHIDHGKSTLADRMLQLTGVVDARAMRAQYLDRMDIERERGITIKSQAVRMPWAAADETGALTTYCLNMIDTPGHVDFTYEVSRSLAACEGAVLLVDAAQGIEAQTLANLYLAMENDLTIIPVLNKIDLPAAQPEKYAEELARLIGGDPDDCLRVSGKTGEGVEPLLDQIVKLLPAPTGDADAPARAMIFDSVYDTYRGVVTYVRVVDGNLSPREKIVMMSTRATHELLEIGVISPEPVPGNGLGVGEVGYLITGVKDVRQSRVGDTVTNAGKPAKHDLGGYRDPKPMVFSGLFPIDGSDYPALRDALDKLKLNDAALVYEPETSAALGFGFRVGFLGLLHLEIVRERLEREFGLDLISTQPNVVYDVVLDDGKAVHVTNPSEYPDGKIREVTEPVVRATILAPSEFVGAIMELCQQKRGSLRGMDYLSEDRVEMRYTLPLAEIVFDFFDQLKSRTRGYASLDYELDGDQVSDLVKVEILLQGETVDAFSAIVHKDKAYNYGVMMAGKLKELIPRQQFEVPIQAAIGSRIIARENIRAIRKDVLAKCYGGDISRKRKLLEKQKEGKKRMKMVGRVEVPQEAFVAALSSDGDKGKK
;
A
#
# COMPACT_ATOMS: atom_id res chain seq x y z
N MET A 1 49.85 -76.52 7.46
CA MET A 1 50.79 -76.46 8.60
C MET A 1 51.05 -75.04 8.89
N GLY A 2 50.47 -74.49 9.81
CA GLY A 2 50.63 -74.01 11.14
C GLY A 2 50.46 -72.49 11.09
N ASP A 3 49.41 -72.00 11.47
CA ASP A 3 48.94 -71.50 12.79
C ASP A 3 49.86 -70.42 13.39
N LEU A 4 49.36 -69.26 13.59
CA LEU A 4 49.21 -68.60 14.90
C LEU A 4 48.70 -67.16 14.77
N ALA A 5 47.57 -66.95 15.44
CA ALA A 5 46.86 -65.73 15.64
C ALA A 5 47.59 -64.69 16.52
N GLY A 6 47.45 -63.42 16.22
CA GLY A 6 47.78 -62.30 17.11
C GLY A 6 46.72 -61.19 16.93
N ARG A 7 45.64 -61.30 17.70
CA ARG A 7 44.66 -60.20 17.84
C ARG A 7 45.26 -59.13 18.76
N ALA A 8 45.59 -57.96 18.21
CA ALA A 8 45.78 -56.72 18.98
C ALA A 8 44.44 -56.00 19.03
N THR A 9 43.83 -55.91 20.18
CA THR A 9 42.69 -55.03 20.50
C THR A 9 43.19 -53.58 20.60
N LEU A 10 42.79 -52.77 19.61
CA LEU A 10 42.92 -51.32 19.69
C LEU A 10 41.68 -50.78 20.43
N GLU A 11 41.92 -50.18 21.61
CA GLU A 11 40.94 -49.37 22.31
C GLU A 11 40.66 -48.10 21.47
N PRO A 12 39.38 -47.64 21.39
CA PRO A 12 39.05 -46.40 20.70
C PRO A 12 39.50 -45.20 21.54
N PRO A 13 39.99 -44.09 20.90
CA PRO A 13 40.39 -42.89 21.59
C PRO A 13 39.23 -42.22 22.30
N GLY A 14 39.47 -41.80 23.57
CA GLY A 14 38.48 -41.15 24.42
C GLY A 14 37.85 -39.91 23.78
N LEU A 15 36.55 -39.81 23.95
CA LEU A 15 35.72 -38.62 23.60
C LEU A 15 36.23 -37.40 24.38
N PRO A 16 36.31 -36.23 23.74
CA PRO A 16 36.59 -34.98 24.45
C PRO A 16 35.44 -34.64 25.43
N PRO A 17 35.70 -33.87 26.50
CA PRO A 17 34.69 -33.54 27.49
C PRO A 17 33.55 -32.77 26.86
N SER A 18 32.34 -33.16 27.19
CA SER A 18 31.09 -32.55 26.79
C SER A 18 31.08 -31.05 27.11
N THR A 19 30.99 -30.21 26.09
CA THR A 19 30.59 -28.80 26.22
C THR A 19 29.28 -28.70 27.01
N PRO A 20 29.14 -27.68 27.88
CA PRO A 20 27.89 -27.49 28.63
C PRO A 20 26.74 -27.29 27.64
N THR A 21 25.79 -28.19 27.66
CA THR A 21 24.48 -28.00 27.03
C THR A 21 23.84 -26.80 27.70
N ASN A 22 23.74 -25.70 26.96
CA ASN A 22 22.81 -24.62 27.28
C ASN A 22 21.42 -25.26 27.31
N SER A 23 20.96 -25.63 28.49
CA SER A 23 19.58 -25.95 28.75
C SER A 23 18.79 -24.67 28.51
N CYS A 24 18.13 -24.57 27.36
CA CYS A 24 17.06 -23.61 27.14
C CYS A 24 16.04 -23.88 28.25
N GLU A 25 16.09 -23.15 29.35
CA GLU A 25 15.03 -23.16 30.36
C GLU A 25 13.77 -22.67 29.66
N VAL A 26 12.88 -23.58 29.34
CA VAL A 26 11.54 -23.26 28.83
C VAL A 26 10.86 -22.42 29.91
N ARG A 27 10.75 -21.10 29.69
CA ARG A 27 10.02 -20.21 30.60
C ARG A 27 8.63 -20.79 30.84
N PRO A 28 8.13 -20.79 32.09
CA PRO A 28 6.83 -21.32 32.39
C PRO A 28 5.77 -20.55 31.60
N THR A 29 4.95 -21.25 30.84
CA THR A 29 3.77 -20.69 30.18
C THR A 29 2.96 -19.90 31.21
N VAL A 30 2.60 -18.66 30.86
CA VAL A 30 1.85 -17.75 31.73
C VAL A 30 0.66 -18.48 32.34
N SER A 31 0.62 -18.56 33.69
CA SER A 31 -0.38 -19.32 34.42
C SER A 31 -1.80 -18.76 34.15
N PRO A 32 -2.87 -19.58 34.28
CA PRO A 32 -4.24 -19.08 34.16
C PRO A 32 -4.58 -17.93 35.12
N MET A 33 -3.95 -17.91 36.33
CA MET A 33 -4.08 -16.80 37.27
C MET A 33 -3.43 -15.50 36.77
N ALA A 34 -2.28 -15.58 36.14
CA ALA A 34 -1.60 -14.40 35.55
C ALA A 34 -2.36 -13.86 34.32
N ARG A 35 -3.03 -14.72 33.56
CA ARG A 35 -3.93 -14.30 32.48
C ARG A 35 -5.18 -13.58 33.03
N SER A 36 -5.67 -13.96 34.19
CA SER A 36 -6.81 -13.30 34.87
C SER A 36 -6.44 -11.89 35.37
N ALA A 37 -5.18 -11.66 35.77
CA ALA A 37 -4.71 -10.33 36.18
C ALA A 37 -4.60 -9.34 35.03
N LEU A 38 -4.58 -9.82 33.78
CA LEU A 38 -4.57 -9.02 32.56
C LEU A 38 -5.97 -8.93 31.90
N ALA A 39 -7.04 -9.09 32.68
CA ALA A 39 -8.40 -8.95 32.13
C ALA A 39 -8.64 -7.50 31.66
N PRO A 40 -9.44 -7.30 30.60
CA PRO A 40 -9.81 -5.98 30.13
C PRO A 40 -10.43 -5.13 31.25
N ASN A 41 -10.07 -3.85 31.36
CA ASN A 41 -10.42 -2.90 32.39
C ASN A 41 -9.90 -3.23 33.82
N ALA A 42 -8.98 -4.20 33.91
CA ALA A 42 -8.39 -4.58 35.22
C ALA A 42 -6.84 -4.52 35.18
N THR A 43 -6.24 -4.30 34.03
CA THR A 43 -4.79 -4.22 33.90
C THR A 43 -4.28 -2.84 34.32
N PRO A 44 -3.42 -2.74 35.35
CA PRO A 44 -2.80 -1.47 35.73
C PRO A 44 -2.00 -0.88 34.54
N PRO A 45 -2.07 0.44 34.30
CA PRO A 45 -1.32 1.08 33.21
C PRO A 45 0.19 0.79 33.24
N ASP A 46 0.77 0.70 34.43
CA ASP A 46 2.21 0.40 34.62
C ASP A 46 2.64 -0.95 34.01
N LEU A 47 1.71 -1.88 33.88
CA LEU A 47 1.93 -3.19 33.29
C LEU A 47 1.60 -3.25 31.79
N ILE A 48 1.21 -2.15 31.17
CA ILE A 48 0.87 -2.09 29.74
C ILE A 48 2.05 -1.53 28.94
N ARG A 49 2.30 -2.11 27.75
CA ARG A 49 3.25 -1.58 26.75
C ARG A 49 2.56 -1.63 25.38
N ASN A 50 2.33 -0.45 24.81
CA ASN A 50 1.76 -0.33 23.47
C ASN A 50 2.88 -0.01 22.48
N PHE A 51 3.04 -0.85 21.48
CA PHE A 51 4.10 -0.67 20.49
C PHE A 51 3.64 -1.13 19.10
N CYS A 52 4.31 -0.61 18.10
CA CYS A 52 4.18 -1.06 16.72
C CYS A 52 5.51 -1.58 16.18
N ILE A 53 5.46 -2.31 15.06
CA ILE A 53 6.64 -2.71 14.32
C ILE A 53 6.65 -1.92 13.01
N ILE A 54 7.65 -1.06 12.85
CA ILE A 54 7.89 -0.29 11.62
C ILE A 54 9.04 -0.94 10.84
N ALA A 55 8.82 -1.18 9.55
CA ALA A 55 9.77 -1.89 8.70
C ALA A 55 9.54 -1.53 7.24
N HIS A 56 10.58 -1.67 6.43
CA HIS A 56 10.42 -1.72 4.97
C HIS A 56 9.75 -3.04 4.54
N ILE A 57 9.17 -3.05 3.34
CA ILE A 57 8.61 -4.26 2.73
C ILE A 57 9.70 -5.34 2.70
N ASP A 58 9.33 -6.59 2.96
CA ASP A 58 10.21 -7.76 2.99
C ASP A 58 11.31 -7.77 4.09
N HIS A 59 11.37 -6.80 5.01
CA HIS A 59 12.28 -6.86 6.15
C HIS A 59 11.88 -7.90 7.22
N GLY A 60 10.71 -8.54 7.06
CA GLY A 60 10.27 -9.66 7.89
C GLY A 60 9.40 -9.26 9.07
N LYS A 61 8.66 -8.14 8.97
CA LYS A 61 7.72 -7.65 9.98
C LYS A 61 6.71 -8.72 10.40
N SER A 62 5.93 -9.28 9.46
CA SER A 62 4.91 -10.29 9.76
C SER A 62 5.52 -11.58 10.31
N THR A 63 6.75 -11.97 9.88
CA THR A 63 7.47 -13.13 10.41
C THR A 63 7.90 -12.92 11.87
N LEU A 64 8.35 -11.71 12.22
CA LEU A 64 8.70 -11.36 13.60
C LEU A 64 7.45 -11.33 14.48
N ALA A 65 6.35 -10.72 14.00
CA ALA A 65 5.07 -10.71 14.69
C ALA A 65 4.55 -12.14 14.97
N ASP A 66 4.59 -13.02 13.99
CA ASP A 66 4.24 -14.44 14.15
C ASP A 66 5.08 -15.12 15.24
N ARG A 67 6.39 -14.83 15.30
CA ARG A 67 7.27 -15.39 16.32
C ARG A 67 6.93 -14.87 17.71
N MET A 68 6.60 -13.58 17.83
CA MET A 68 6.14 -13.00 19.10
C MET A 68 4.84 -13.66 19.58
N LEU A 69 3.85 -13.84 18.68
CA LEU A 69 2.60 -14.54 18.98
C LEU A 69 2.82 -15.97 19.48
N GLN A 70 3.78 -16.67 18.88
CA GLN A 70 4.14 -18.03 19.27
C GLN A 70 4.80 -18.08 20.65
N LEU A 71 5.79 -17.20 20.92
CA LEU A 71 6.54 -17.16 22.18
C LEU A 71 5.66 -16.73 23.37
N THR A 72 4.73 -15.81 23.15
CA THR A 72 3.77 -15.36 24.16
C THR A 72 2.64 -16.36 24.41
N GLY A 73 2.54 -17.41 23.56
CA GLY A 73 1.52 -18.45 23.68
C GLY A 73 0.10 -17.99 23.43
N VAL A 74 -0.07 -16.84 22.74
CA VAL A 74 -1.39 -16.32 22.34
C VAL A 74 -2.00 -17.19 21.25
N VAL A 75 -1.17 -17.70 20.33
CA VAL A 75 -1.55 -18.66 19.30
C VAL A 75 -0.95 -20.02 19.64
N ASP A 76 -1.79 -21.06 19.69
CA ASP A 76 -1.32 -22.43 19.86
C ASP A 76 -0.40 -22.81 18.69
N ALA A 77 0.73 -23.50 18.99
CA ALA A 77 1.67 -23.91 17.97
C ALA A 77 1.05 -24.76 16.83
N ARG A 78 -0.06 -25.45 17.10
CA ARG A 78 -0.80 -26.24 16.10
C ARG A 78 -1.71 -25.40 15.22
N ALA A 79 -2.14 -24.22 15.73
CA ALA A 79 -2.99 -23.28 15.01
C ALA A 79 -2.17 -22.22 14.27
N MET A 80 -0.85 -22.15 14.53
CA MET A 80 0.06 -21.20 13.93
C MET A 80 0.20 -21.44 12.43
N ARG A 81 0.02 -20.38 11.66
CA ARG A 81 0.24 -20.32 10.20
C ARG A 81 1.12 -19.13 9.89
N ALA A 82 1.83 -19.17 8.78
CA ALA A 82 2.64 -18.03 8.33
C ALA A 82 1.75 -16.80 8.07
N GLN A 83 2.24 -15.62 8.46
CA GLN A 83 1.54 -14.35 8.32
C GLN A 83 0.15 -14.40 8.99
N TYR A 84 0.14 -14.80 10.27
CA TYR A 84 -1.09 -15.05 11.02
C TYR A 84 -2.00 -13.82 11.11
N LEU A 85 -1.39 -12.62 11.23
CA LEU A 85 -2.10 -11.35 11.32
C LEU A 85 -2.60 -10.86 9.96
N ASP A 86 -1.95 -11.25 8.87
CA ASP A 86 -2.37 -10.89 7.51
C ASP A 86 -3.62 -11.71 7.14
N ARG A 87 -4.81 -11.12 7.34
CA ARG A 87 -6.09 -11.84 7.22
C ARG A 87 -6.57 -11.97 5.79
N MET A 88 -6.18 -11.02 4.90
CA MET A 88 -6.56 -11.06 3.49
C MET A 88 -5.65 -12.00 2.70
N ASP A 89 -6.21 -12.70 1.72
CA ASP A 89 -5.41 -13.55 0.83
C ASP A 89 -4.39 -12.73 0.04
N ILE A 90 -4.78 -11.52 -0.39
CA ILE A 90 -3.91 -10.58 -1.11
C ILE A 90 -2.73 -10.10 -0.26
N GLU A 91 -2.89 -9.91 1.05
CA GLU A 91 -1.79 -9.57 1.96
C GLU A 91 -0.74 -10.69 1.98
N ARG A 92 -1.20 -11.93 2.12
CA ARG A 92 -0.31 -13.11 2.17
C ARG A 92 0.39 -13.39 0.85
N GLU A 93 -0.30 -13.23 -0.28
CA GLU A 93 0.28 -13.46 -1.61
C GLU A 93 1.32 -12.40 -1.97
N ARG A 94 1.07 -11.15 -1.61
CA ARG A 94 1.98 -10.03 -1.90
C ARG A 94 3.04 -9.81 -0.82
N GLY A 95 2.90 -10.45 0.34
CA GLY A 95 3.83 -10.29 1.48
C GLY A 95 3.76 -8.90 2.12
N ILE A 96 2.61 -8.19 2.00
CA ILE A 96 2.43 -6.85 2.52
C ILE A 96 1.26 -6.81 3.51
N THR A 97 1.38 -6.02 4.56
CA THR A 97 0.26 -5.70 5.44
C THR A 97 -0.50 -4.50 4.85
N ILE A 98 -1.80 -4.64 4.66
CA ILE A 98 -2.68 -3.58 4.13
C ILE A 98 -3.45 -2.93 5.27
N LYS A 99 -3.95 -3.72 6.21
CA LYS A 99 -4.76 -3.28 7.34
C LYS A 99 -4.03 -3.46 8.65
N SER A 100 -4.08 -2.43 9.51
CA SER A 100 -3.54 -2.52 10.87
C SER A 100 -4.29 -3.55 11.70
N GLN A 101 -3.54 -4.35 12.47
CA GLN A 101 -4.09 -5.34 13.38
C GLN A 101 -3.51 -5.11 14.77
N ALA A 102 -4.36 -5.07 15.80
CA ALA A 102 -3.90 -4.99 17.18
C ALA A 102 -4.01 -6.36 17.85
N VAL A 103 -2.98 -6.74 18.59
CA VAL A 103 -2.99 -7.99 19.36
C VAL A 103 -2.45 -7.77 20.76
N ARG A 104 -3.20 -8.26 21.75
CA ARG A 104 -2.83 -8.27 23.15
C ARG A 104 -2.11 -9.56 23.50
N MET A 105 -0.90 -9.45 24.04
CA MET A 105 -0.01 -10.56 24.36
C MET A 105 0.45 -10.48 25.83
N PRO A 106 0.33 -11.53 26.64
CA PRO A 106 0.93 -11.60 27.98
C PRO A 106 2.42 -11.95 27.89
N TRP A 107 3.28 -11.24 28.61
CA TRP A 107 4.69 -11.54 28.71
C TRP A 107 5.19 -11.46 30.16
N ALA A 108 5.85 -12.51 30.62
CA ALA A 108 6.47 -12.53 31.95
C ALA A 108 7.93 -12.05 31.86
N ALA A 109 8.23 -10.91 32.45
CA ALA A 109 9.57 -10.35 32.53
C ALA A 109 9.95 -10.10 33.98
N ALA A 110 11.26 -10.06 34.24
CA ALA A 110 11.79 -9.66 35.55
C ALA A 110 11.61 -8.14 35.70
N ASP A 111 11.04 -7.72 36.83
CA ASP A 111 10.97 -6.31 37.21
C ASP A 111 12.34 -5.84 37.77
N GLU A 112 12.42 -4.57 38.20
CA GLU A 112 13.64 -3.98 38.77
C GLU A 112 14.17 -4.71 40.03
N THR A 113 13.27 -5.47 40.69
CA THR A 113 13.62 -6.27 41.88
C THR A 113 14.07 -7.69 41.56
N GLY A 114 13.94 -8.10 40.27
CA GLY A 114 14.19 -9.45 39.81
C GLY A 114 13.00 -10.40 39.98
N ALA A 115 11.86 -9.91 40.42
CA ALA A 115 10.62 -10.69 40.51
C ALA A 115 9.94 -10.81 39.12
N LEU A 116 9.43 -12.00 38.80
CA LEU A 116 8.70 -12.21 37.53
C LEU A 116 7.31 -11.56 37.62
N THR A 117 7.13 -10.52 36.84
CA THR A 117 5.86 -9.80 36.69
C THR A 117 5.31 -10.01 35.29
N THR A 118 4.00 -10.22 35.15
CA THR A 118 3.36 -10.40 33.85
C THR A 118 2.88 -9.06 33.31
N TYR A 119 3.40 -8.66 32.17
CA TYR A 119 3.06 -7.46 31.43
C TYR A 119 2.04 -7.76 30.31
N CYS A 120 1.30 -6.76 29.95
CA CYS A 120 0.38 -6.73 28.82
C CYS A 120 1.04 -6.00 27.65
N LEU A 121 1.43 -6.72 26.63
CA LEU A 121 2.00 -6.16 25.41
C LEU A 121 0.89 -6.02 24.38
N ASN A 122 0.58 -4.79 23.96
CA ASN A 122 -0.33 -4.52 22.85
C ASN A 122 0.53 -4.18 21.62
N MET A 123 0.63 -5.12 20.71
CA MET A 123 1.30 -4.91 19.42
C MET A 123 0.28 -4.42 18.40
N ILE A 124 0.57 -3.32 17.74
CA ILE A 124 -0.19 -2.81 16.59
C ILE A 124 0.65 -3.07 15.35
N ASP A 125 0.22 -4.03 14.53
CA ASP A 125 0.86 -4.33 13.25
C ASP A 125 0.46 -3.26 12.23
N THR A 126 1.45 -2.62 11.57
CA THR A 126 1.25 -1.46 10.70
C THR A 126 1.57 -1.79 9.25
N PRO A 127 0.86 -1.21 8.26
CA PRO A 127 1.32 -1.26 6.88
C PRO A 127 2.75 -0.70 6.73
N GLY A 128 3.50 -1.22 5.76
CA GLY A 128 4.87 -0.76 5.50
C GLY A 128 5.01 0.13 4.25
N HIS A 129 3.95 0.29 3.45
CA HIS A 129 4.03 0.96 2.15
C HIS A 129 3.62 2.44 2.21
N VAL A 130 4.26 3.28 1.37
CA VAL A 130 4.01 4.73 1.29
C VAL A 130 2.54 5.10 1.06
N ASP A 131 1.81 4.34 0.23
CA ASP A 131 0.39 4.60 -0.03
C ASP A 131 -0.48 4.56 1.24
N PHE A 132 -0.03 3.85 2.28
CA PHE A 132 -0.72 3.69 3.56
C PHE A 132 -0.14 4.54 4.69
N THR A 133 0.64 5.58 4.38
CA THR A 133 1.27 6.48 5.38
C THR A 133 0.25 7.03 6.37
N TYR A 134 -0.98 7.30 5.92
CA TYR A 134 -2.07 7.75 6.77
C TYR A 134 -2.43 6.71 7.87
N GLU A 135 -2.53 5.42 7.50
CA GLU A 135 -2.83 4.33 8.44
C GLU A 135 -1.64 4.10 9.40
N VAL A 136 -0.40 4.19 8.89
CA VAL A 136 0.81 4.12 9.71
C VAL A 136 0.82 5.21 10.77
N SER A 137 0.62 6.47 10.39
CA SER A 137 0.60 7.60 11.32
C SER A 137 -0.42 7.42 12.46
N ARG A 138 -1.57 6.80 12.18
CA ARG A 138 -2.60 6.53 13.19
C ARG A 138 -2.21 5.42 14.16
N SER A 139 -1.63 4.37 13.63
CA SER A 139 -1.13 3.26 14.42
C SER A 139 0.02 3.72 15.34
N LEU A 140 0.91 4.58 14.84
CA LEU A 140 1.98 5.20 15.62
C LEU A 140 1.42 6.04 16.77
N ALA A 141 0.43 6.89 16.51
CA ALA A 141 -0.22 7.71 17.52
C ALA A 141 -0.93 6.89 18.64
N ALA A 142 -1.19 5.61 18.40
CA ALA A 142 -1.77 4.69 19.37
C ALA A 142 -0.71 3.99 20.25
N CYS A 143 0.58 4.25 20.04
CA CYS A 143 1.69 3.56 20.70
C CYS A 143 2.53 4.52 21.57
N GLU A 144 3.28 3.98 22.52
CA GLU A 144 4.35 4.64 23.26
C GLU A 144 5.73 4.33 22.68
N GLY A 145 5.85 3.32 21.84
CA GLY A 145 7.11 2.97 21.21
C GLY A 145 6.99 2.23 19.90
N ALA A 146 8.11 2.18 19.17
CA ALA A 146 8.22 1.51 17.90
C ALA A 146 9.45 0.62 17.83
N VAL A 147 9.27 -0.61 17.36
CA VAL A 147 10.36 -1.51 16.99
C VAL A 147 10.74 -1.20 15.55
N LEU A 148 11.90 -0.58 15.35
CA LEU A 148 12.45 -0.26 14.03
C LEU A 148 13.19 -1.50 13.50
N LEU A 149 12.55 -2.23 12.59
CA LEU A 149 13.05 -3.49 12.06
C LEU A 149 13.78 -3.29 10.74
N VAL A 150 15.05 -3.66 10.68
CA VAL A 150 15.90 -3.56 9.49
C VAL A 150 16.46 -4.94 9.14
N ASP A 151 16.44 -5.29 7.86
CA ASP A 151 17.06 -6.51 7.35
C ASP A 151 18.59 -6.39 7.42
N ALA A 152 19.26 -7.31 8.13
CA ALA A 152 20.71 -7.33 8.29
C ALA A 152 21.47 -7.64 6.98
N ALA A 153 20.79 -8.02 5.89
CA ALA A 153 21.41 -8.24 4.59
C ALA A 153 21.20 -7.06 3.61
N GLN A 154 20.05 -6.35 3.73
CA GLN A 154 19.69 -5.24 2.84
C GLN A 154 20.01 -3.87 3.45
N GLY A 155 19.89 -3.73 4.77
CA GLY A 155 20.15 -2.50 5.50
C GLY A 155 18.99 -1.50 5.46
N ILE A 156 19.29 -0.21 5.67
CA ILE A 156 18.31 0.86 5.75
C ILE A 156 17.74 1.16 4.37
N GLU A 157 16.43 1.26 4.24
CA GLU A 157 15.70 1.58 3.01
C GLU A 157 14.89 2.88 3.16
N ALA A 158 14.42 3.49 2.05
CA ALA A 158 13.74 4.80 2.10
C ALA A 158 12.50 4.80 3.02
N GLN A 159 11.69 3.75 2.98
CA GLN A 159 10.54 3.61 3.88
C GLN A 159 10.94 3.44 5.35
N THR A 160 12.12 2.87 5.63
CA THR A 160 12.65 2.81 6.99
C THR A 160 12.86 4.21 7.56
N LEU A 161 13.44 5.11 6.74
CA LEU A 161 13.67 6.51 7.13
C LEU A 161 12.36 7.26 7.32
N ALA A 162 11.43 7.16 6.37
CA ALA A 162 10.13 7.82 6.46
C ALA A 162 9.34 7.39 7.70
N ASN A 163 9.26 6.09 7.96
CA ASN A 163 8.57 5.56 9.14
C ASN A 163 9.29 5.94 10.45
N LEU A 164 10.62 6.01 10.45
CA LEU A 164 11.39 6.50 11.60
C LEU A 164 11.05 7.95 11.91
N TYR A 165 11.05 8.83 10.90
CA TYR A 165 10.70 10.25 11.12
C TYR A 165 9.27 10.40 11.63
N LEU A 166 8.30 9.64 11.09
CA LEU A 166 6.93 9.64 11.60
C LEU A 166 6.85 9.17 13.06
N ALA A 167 7.66 8.17 13.45
CA ALA A 167 7.71 7.69 14.83
C ALA A 167 8.32 8.76 15.76
N MET A 168 9.36 9.47 15.30
CA MET A 168 9.98 10.59 16.05
C MET A 168 9.02 11.79 16.18
N GLU A 169 8.24 12.12 15.15
CA GLU A 169 7.22 13.18 15.20
C GLU A 169 6.10 12.87 16.22
N ASN A 170 5.87 11.58 16.51
CA ASN A 170 4.93 11.13 17.53
C ASN A 170 5.59 10.89 18.90
N ASP A 171 6.83 11.35 19.13
CA ASP A 171 7.59 11.19 20.37
C ASP A 171 7.72 9.74 20.84
N LEU A 172 7.76 8.76 19.93
CA LEU A 172 7.85 7.35 20.28
C LEU A 172 9.28 6.95 20.71
N THR A 173 9.37 6.07 21.70
CA THR A 173 10.64 5.40 22.04
C THR A 173 10.98 4.39 20.96
N ILE A 174 12.14 4.55 20.30
CA ILE A 174 12.58 3.68 19.20
C ILE A 174 13.48 2.57 19.72
N ILE A 175 13.15 1.32 19.39
CA ILE A 175 14.00 0.14 19.64
C ILE A 175 14.56 -0.34 18.30
N PRO A 176 15.85 -0.12 18.01
CA PRO A 176 16.47 -0.59 16.78
C PRO A 176 16.69 -2.10 16.79
N VAL A 177 16.28 -2.78 15.72
CA VAL A 177 16.37 -4.23 15.61
C VAL A 177 16.85 -4.63 14.22
N LEU A 178 17.91 -5.44 14.17
CA LEU A 178 18.41 -6.10 12.95
C LEU A 178 17.83 -7.50 12.85
N ASN A 179 17.08 -7.74 11.80
CA ASN A 179 16.44 -9.03 11.52
C ASN A 179 17.19 -9.83 10.45
N LYS A 180 16.85 -11.10 10.34
CA LYS A 180 17.43 -12.04 9.38
C LYS A 180 18.93 -12.26 9.57
N ILE A 181 19.42 -12.23 10.82
CA ILE A 181 20.83 -12.51 11.15
C ILE A 181 21.26 -13.94 10.77
N ASP A 182 20.29 -14.83 10.51
CA ASP A 182 20.51 -16.21 10.05
C ASP A 182 20.94 -16.29 8.57
N LEU A 183 20.86 -15.19 7.82
CA LEU A 183 21.24 -15.19 6.40
C LEU A 183 22.77 -15.10 6.24
N PRO A 184 23.38 -15.86 5.30
CA PRO A 184 24.82 -15.79 5.04
C PRO A 184 25.32 -14.41 4.58
N ALA A 185 24.43 -13.60 4.01
CA ALA A 185 24.73 -12.26 3.53
C ALA A 185 24.52 -11.17 4.59
N ALA A 186 24.10 -11.54 5.81
CA ALA A 186 23.86 -10.58 6.89
C ALA A 186 25.15 -9.89 7.33
N GLN A 187 25.10 -8.57 7.54
CA GLN A 187 26.18 -7.72 8.01
C GLN A 187 25.72 -6.91 9.25
N PRO A 188 25.42 -7.58 10.37
CA PRO A 188 24.79 -6.93 11.50
C PRO A 188 25.66 -5.82 12.13
N GLU A 189 26.98 -5.94 12.16
CA GLU A 189 27.87 -4.92 12.70
C GLU A 189 27.80 -3.62 11.88
N LYS A 190 27.88 -3.75 10.55
CA LYS A 190 27.80 -2.60 9.62
C LYS A 190 26.48 -1.83 9.79
N TYR A 191 25.37 -2.56 9.79
CA TYR A 191 24.05 -1.93 9.85
C TYR A 191 23.66 -1.46 11.26
N ALA A 192 24.24 -2.04 12.32
CA ALA A 192 24.13 -1.51 13.67
C ALA A 192 24.80 -0.12 13.78
N GLU A 193 25.98 0.06 13.19
CA GLU A 193 26.65 1.37 13.13
C GLU A 193 25.86 2.40 12.30
N GLU A 194 25.26 1.98 11.18
CA GLU A 194 24.43 2.87 10.35
C GLU A 194 23.16 3.31 11.10
N LEU A 195 22.46 2.37 11.77
CA LEU A 195 21.27 2.67 12.58
C LEU A 195 21.62 3.56 13.79
N ALA A 196 22.69 3.26 14.50
CA ALA A 196 23.14 4.06 15.65
C ALA A 196 23.42 5.51 15.25
N ARG A 197 24.08 5.73 14.12
CA ARG A 197 24.31 7.08 13.58
C ARG A 197 23.01 7.81 13.24
N LEU A 198 22.03 7.09 12.69
CA LEU A 198 20.75 7.65 12.28
C LEU A 198 19.89 8.07 13.49
N ILE A 199 19.87 7.24 14.54
CA ILE A 199 19.03 7.46 15.73
C ILE A 199 19.77 8.31 16.78
N GLY A 200 21.09 8.38 16.70
CA GLY A 200 21.94 9.05 17.70
C GLY A 200 22.23 8.18 18.93
N GLY A 201 22.23 6.84 18.78
CA GLY A 201 22.48 5.85 19.84
C GLY A 201 23.84 5.16 19.74
N ASP A 202 23.98 4.05 20.49
CA ASP A 202 25.14 3.16 20.44
C ASP A 202 24.83 1.94 19.55
N PRO A 203 25.76 1.46 18.70
CA PRO A 203 25.61 0.21 17.96
C PRO A 203 25.28 -1.01 18.81
N ASP A 204 25.73 -1.04 20.08
CA ASP A 204 25.46 -2.11 21.01
C ASP A 204 24.00 -2.14 21.51
N ASP A 205 23.28 -1.02 21.41
CA ASP A 205 21.83 -0.95 21.71
C ASP A 205 20.98 -1.60 20.62
N CYS A 206 21.56 -1.89 19.44
CA CYS A 206 20.87 -2.49 18.32
C CYS A 206 20.69 -4.01 18.54
N LEU A 207 19.45 -4.43 18.76
CA LEU A 207 19.12 -5.84 18.99
C LEU A 207 19.25 -6.65 17.69
N ARG A 208 19.72 -7.89 17.81
CA ARG A 208 19.94 -8.80 16.69
C ARG A 208 18.98 -9.97 16.80
N VAL A 209 18.14 -10.18 15.80
CA VAL A 209 17.09 -11.20 15.82
C VAL A 209 17.00 -11.98 14.51
N SER A 210 16.43 -13.16 14.58
CA SER A 210 15.89 -13.86 13.43
C SER A 210 14.43 -14.24 13.71
N GLY A 211 13.49 -13.54 13.06
CA GLY A 211 12.07 -13.90 13.14
C GLY A 211 11.82 -15.33 12.67
N LYS A 212 12.63 -15.84 11.73
CA LYS A 212 12.52 -17.20 11.18
C LYS A 212 12.94 -18.27 12.18
N THR A 213 14.10 -18.13 12.81
CA THR A 213 14.62 -19.13 13.76
C THR A 213 14.11 -18.91 15.18
N GLY A 214 13.74 -17.68 15.54
CA GLY A 214 13.37 -17.25 16.88
C GLY A 214 14.54 -16.73 17.70
N GLU A 215 15.75 -16.74 17.17
CA GLU A 215 16.95 -16.24 17.83
C GLU A 215 16.81 -14.76 18.17
N GLY A 216 17.14 -14.37 19.40
CA GLY A 216 17.10 -12.99 19.88
C GLY A 216 15.70 -12.41 20.15
N VAL A 217 14.59 -13.12 19.85
CA VAL A 217 13.23 -12.57 19.98
C VAL A 217 12.75 -12.51 21.43
N GLU A 218 13.13 -13.49 22.29
CA GLU A 218 12.83 -13.40 23.73
C GLU A 218 13.52 -12.20 24.40
N PRO A 219 14.84 -11.95 24.19
CA PRO A 219 15.48 -10.73 24.67
C PRO A 219 14.82 -9.45 24.14
N LEU A 220 14.33 -9.44 22.90
CA LEU A 220 13.60 -8.29 22.36
C LEU A 220 12.31 -8.02 23.15
N LEU A 221 11.53 -9.06 23.49
CA LEU A 221 10.33 -8.90 24.31
C LEU A 221 10.64 -8.36 25.72
N ASP A 222 11.76 -8.80 26.31
CA ASP A 222 12.23 -8.27 27.59
C ASP A 222 12.65 -6.79 27.49
N GLN A 223 13.32 -6.41 26.39
CA GLN A 223 13.71 -5.01 26.17
C GLN A 223 12.50 -4.11 25.88
N ILE A 224 11.47 -4.60 25.19
CA ILE A 224 10.20 -3.87 25.01
C ILE A 224 9.60 -3.53 26.38
N VAL A 225 9.55 -4.47 27.29
CA VAL A 225 9.05 -4.21 28.66
C VAL A 225 9.87 -3.18 29.39
N LYS A 226 11.20 -3.26 29.28
CA LYS A 226 12.16 -2.43 30.03
C LYS A 226 12.27 -1.01 29.48
N LEU A 227 12.31 -0.85 28.16
CA LEU A 227 12.62 0.44 27.53
C LEU A 227 11.37 1.27 27.24
N LEU A 228 10.23 0.63 26.91
CA LEU A 228 9.04 1.39 26.59
C LEU A 228 8.38 1.94 27.85
N PRO A 229 7.97 3.23 27.82
CA PRO A 229 7.21 3.80 28.92
C PRO A 229 5.81 3.17 29.04
N ALA A 230 5.27 3.19 30.23
CA ALA A 230 3.86 2.88 30.45
C ALA A 230 2.97 3.97 29.88
N PRO A 231 1.75 3.66 29.40
CA PRO A 231 0.82 4.65 28.95
C PRO A 231 0.43 5.60 30.09
N THR A 232 0.34 6.89 29.78
CA THR A 232 -0.08 7.94 30.71
C THR A 232 -1.52 8.34 30.46
N GLY A 233 -2.24 8.72 31.52
CA GLY A 233 -3.61 9.20 31.43
C GLY A 233 -4.28 9.29 32.79
N ASP A 234 -5.42 9.97 32.85
CA ASP A 234 -6.21 10.17 34.10
C ASP A 234 -7.43 9.25 34.07
N ALA A 235 -7.44 8.25 34.96
CA ALA A 235 -8.54 7.27 35.08
C ALA A 235 -9.86 7.89 35.56
N ASP A 236 -9.83 9.02 36.28
CA ASP A 236 -11.01 9.70 36.79
C ASP A 236 -11.56 10.77 35.84
N ALA A 237 -10.85 11.07 34.78
CA ALA A 237 -11.26 11.99 33.72
C ALA A 237 -12.42 11.42 32.88
N PRO A 238 -13.14 12.27 32.11
CA PRO A 238 -14.03 11.79 31.06
C PRO A 238 -13.29 10.92 30.06
N ALA A 239 -13.88 9.82 29.60
CA ALA A 239 -13.23 8.94 28.69
C ALA A 239 -12.85 9.66 27.38
N ARG A 240 -11.62 9.45 26.94
CA ARG A 240 -11.12 9.80 25.63
C ARG A 240 -10.41 8.59 25.03
N ALA A 241 -11.02 8.00 24.01
CA ALA A 241 -10.42 6.88 23.28
C ALA A 241 -10.22 7.27 21.83
N MET A 242 -9.01 7.07 21.32
CA MET A 242 -8.65 7.36 19.93
C MET A 242 -9.02 6.17 19.05
N ILE A 243 -9.70 6.43 17.95
CA ILE A 243 -9.97 5.43 16.90
C ILE A 243 -8.75 5.36 15.99
N PHE A 244 -8.07 4.23 15.95
CA PHE A 244 -6.94 4.04 15.04
C PHE A 244 -7.29 3.19 13.80
N ASP A 245 -8.35 2.33 13.87
CA ASP A 245 -8.89 1.63 12.70
C ASP A 245 -10.38 1.32 12.90
N SER A 246 -11.09 1.03 11.79
CA SER A 246 -12.49 0.61 11.77
C SER A 246 -12.73 -0.38 10.63
N VAL A 247 -13.41 -1.48 10.95
CA VAL A 247 -13.72 -2.55 9.98
C VAL A 247 -15.22 -2.83 10.01
N TYR A 248 -15.82 -2.99 8.83
CA TYR A 248 -17.21 -3.42 8.74
C TYR A 248 -17.30 -4.95 8.73
N ASP A 249 -18.00 -5.49 9.71
CA ASP A 249 -18.36 -6.90 9.78
C ASP A 249 -19.85 -7.06 9.40
N THR A 250 -20.15 -8.01 8.52
CA THR A 250 -21.52 -8.23 7.99
C THR A 250 -22.52 -8.61 9.07
N TYR A 251 -22.07 -9.20 10.19
CA TYR A 251 -22.92 -9.66 11.29
C TYR A 251 -22.95 -8.68 12.47
N ARG A 252 -21.79 -8.05 12.77
CA ARG A 252 -21.60 -7.19 13.94
C ARG A 252 -21.76 -5.70 13.63
N GLY A 253 -21.79 -5.32 12.35
CA GLY A 253 -21.72 -3.93 11.91
C GLY A 253 -20.29 -3.39 11.98
N VAL A 254 -20.14 -2.10 12.28
CA VAL A 254 -18.81 -1.48 12.40
C VAL A 254 -18.14 -1.91 13.70
N VAL A 255 -16.99 -2.55 13.59
CA VAL A 255 -16.05 -2.84 14.67
C VAL A 255 -15.00 -1.74 14.66
N THR A 256 -14.95 -0.95 15.73
CA THR A 256 -14.06 0.19 15.88
C THR A 256 -12.90 -0.19 16.80
N TYR A 257 -11.68 -0.07 16.34
CA TYR A 257 -10.48 -0.32 17.16
C TYR A 257 -10.02 0.98 17.80
N VAL A 258 -9.83 0.92 19.13
CA VAL A 258 -9.53 2.10 19.93
C VAL A 258 -8.38 1.86 20.90
N ARG A 259 -7.67 2.95 21.22
CA ARG A 259 -6.84 3.07 22.39
C ARG A 259 -7.46 4.07 23.37
N VAL A 260 -7.63 3.68 24.60
CA VAL A 260 -8.11 4.57 25.67
C VAL A 260 -6.94 5.40 26.20
N VAL A 261 -7.08 6.72 26.16
CA VAL A 261 -6.09 7.66 26.69
C VAL A 261 -6.46 8.06 28.12
N ASP A 262 -7.70 8.50 28.33
CA ASP A 262 -8.22 8.86 29.66
C ASP A 262 -9.53 8.17 29.97
N GLY A 263 -9.83 8.09 31.25
CA GLY A 263 -11.09 7.53 31.76
C GLY A 263 -11.24 6.05 31.49
N ASN A 264 -12.48 5.61 31.41
CA ASN A 264 -12.82 4.24 31.06
C ASN A 264 -14.09 4.18 30.20
N LEU A 265 -14.23 3.12 29.43
CA LEU A 265 -15.41 2.78 28.65
C LEU A 265 -15.98 1.46 29.15
N SER A 266 -17.30 1.40 29.33
CA SER A 266 -18.01 0.24 29.86
C SER A 266 -19.11 -0.25 28.90
N PRO A 267 -19.43 -1.55 28.86
CA PRO A 267 -20.49 -2.06 28.01
C PRO A 267 -21.86 -1.46 28.41
N ARG A 268 -22.74 -1.27 27.43
CA ARG A 268 -24.08 -0.66 27.54
C ARG A 268 -24.09 0.84 27.88
N GLU A 269 -22.93 1.47 27.88
CA GLU A 269 -22.83 2.92 28.00
C GLU A 269 -23.19 3.60 26.68
N LYS A 270 -23.67 4.85 26.75
CA LYS A 270 -23.83 5.71 25.60
C LYS A 270 -22.52 6.47 25.38
N ILE A 271 -22.01 6.36 24.18
CA ILE A 271 -20.77 7.04 23.72
C ILE A 271 -21.10 8.06 22.64
N VAL A 272 -20.21 9.03 22.48
CA VAL A 272 -20.28 10.07 21.45
C VAL A 272 -19.00 10.04 20.62
N MET A 273 -19.15 10.02 19.31
CA MET A 273 -18.07 10.28 18.35
C MET A 273 -17.90 11.80 18.26
N MET A 274 -16.77 12.34 18.65
CA MET A 274 -16.62 13.80 18.84
C MET A 274 -16.67 14.57 17.53
N SER A 275 -16.15 14.05 16.42
CA SER A 275 -16.15 14.71 15.12
C SER A 275 -17.55 14.78 14.51
N THR A 276 -18.29 13.68 14.53
CA THR A 276 -19.63 13.57 13.94
C THR A 276 -20.74 13.96 14.89
N ARG A 277 -20.46 14.04 16.21
CA ARG A 277 -21.42 14.21 17.32
C ARG A 277 -22.49 13.11 17.35
N ALA A 278 -22.25 12.01 16.67
CA ALA A 278 -23.15 10.86 16.67
C ALA A 278 -23.08 10.16 18.03
N THR A 279 -24.26 9.85 18.60
CA THR A 279 -24.36 9.13 19.86
C THR A 279 -24.79 7.70 19.59
N HIS A 280 -24.07 6.74 20.17
CA HIS A 280 -24.34 5.32 20.01
C HIS A 280 -24.33 4.61 21.36
N GLU A 281 -25.03 3.48 21.43
CA GLU A 281 -24.92 2.58 22.57
C GLU A 281 -23.78 1.58 22.32
N LEU A 282 -22.95 1.38 23.32
CA LEU A 282 -21.84 0.43 23.26
C LEU A 282 -22.37 -0.99 23.52
N LEU A 283 -22.60 -1.75 22.46
CA LEU A 283 -23.19 -3.10 22.54
C LEU A 283 -22.20 -4.13 23.07
N GLU A 284 -20.95 -4.06 22.60
CA GLU A 284 -19.88 -4.94 23.01
C GLU A 284 -18.55 -4.16 23.06
N ILE A 285 -17.71 -4.52 24.01
CA ILE A 285 -16.36 -3.98 24.21
C ILE A 285 -15.44 -5.13 24.57
N GLY A 286 -14.21 -5.10 24.10
CA GLY A 286 -13.26 -6.16 24.40
C GLY A 286 -11.87 -5.92 23.83
N VAL A 287 -11.04 -6.94 23.84
CA VAL A 287 -9.65 -6.94 23.36
C VAL A 287 -9.45 -7.99 22.28
N ILE A 288 -8.37 -7.87 21.53
CA ILE A 288 -7.99 -8.85 20.49
C ILE A 288 -6.81 -9.68 21.02
N SER A 289 -6.97 -11.02 21.15
CA SER A 289 -5.92 -11.91 21.69
C SER A 289 -5.99 -13.37 21.15
N PRO A 290 -5.62 -13.70 19.96
CA PRO A 290 -5.56 -12.93 18.72
C PRO A 290 -6.95 -12.71 18.11
N GLU A 291 -7.95 -13.44 18.59
CA GLU A 291 -9.36 -13.27 18.24
C GLU A 291 -10.07 -12.31 19.22
N PRO A 292 -11.21 -11.71 18.83
CA PRO A 292 -11.97 -10.84 19.70
C PRO A 292 -12.41 -11.56 20.98
N VAL A 293 -12.03 -11.00 22.13
CA VAL A 293 -12.42 -11.48 23.47
C VAL A 293 -13.26 -10.39 24.13
N PRO A 294 -14.57 -10.62 24.32
CA PRO A 294 -15.43 -9.67 25.02
C PRO A 294 -14.96 -9.43 26.46
N GLY A 295 -15.06 -8.19 26.92
CA GLY A 295 -14.61 -7.76 28.23
C GLY A 295 -15.64 -6.91 28.96
N ASN A 296 -15.30 -6.50 30.20
CA ASN A 296 -16.15 -5.67 31.04
C ASN A 296 -15.86 -4.16 30.90
N GLY A 297 -15.03 -3.77 29.93
CA GLY A 297 -14.64 -2.39 29.68
C GLY A 297 -13.22 -2.28 29.22
N LEU A 298 -12.77 -1.04 28.94
CA LEU A 298 -11.39 -0.68 28.65
C LEU A 298 -11.00 0.53 29.49
N GLY A 299 -9.87 0.46 30.18
CA GLY A 299 -9.29 1.52 30.98
C GLY A 299 -8.11 2.22 30.30
N VAL A 300 -7.48 3.15 31.02
CA VAL A 300 -6.33 3.94 30.55
C VAL A 300 -5.23 3.05 29.96
N GLY A 301 -4.77 3.38 28.78
CA GLY A 301 -3.70 2.67 28.08
C GLY A 301 -4.13 1.39 27.37
N GLU A 302 -5.33 0.89 27.60
CA GLU A 302 -5.78 -0.35 26.96
C GLU A 302 -6.15 -0.14 25.50
N VAL A 303 -5.75 -1.11 24.68
CA VAL A 303 -6.10 -1.23 23.26
C VAL A 303 -7.16 -2.32 23.11
N GLY A 304 -8.23 -2.02 22.38
CA GLY A 304 -9.31 -2.96 22.20
C GLY A 304 -10.28 -2.56 21.09
N TYR A 305 -11.47 -3.16 21.11
CA TYR A 305 -12.50 -2.90 20.10
C TYR A 305 -13.84 -2.52 20.74
N LEU A 306 -14.61 -1.75 19.98
CA LEU A 306 -15.97 -1.33 20.30
C LEU A 306 -16.92 -1.77 19.20
N ILE A 307 -18.10 -2.28 19.58
CA ILE A 307 -19.20 -2.59 18.66
C ILE A 307 -20.40 -1.74 19.09
N THR A 308 -20.85 -0.89 18.19
CA THR A 308 -21.93 0.09 18.46
C THR A 308 -23.19 -0.15 17.64
N GLY A 309 -23.20 -1.18 16.78
CA GLY A 309 -24.31 -1.43 15.85
C GLY A 309 -24.43 -0.41 14.71
N VAL A 310 -23.45 0.47 14.56
CA VAL A 310 -23.34 1.39 13.42
C VAL A 310 -23.14 0.57 12.15
N LYS A 311 -23.87 0.94 11.09
CA LYS A 311 -23.81 0.27 9.78
C LYS A 311 -22.99 1.03 8.76
N ASP A 312 -22.48 2.21 9.11
CA ASP A 312 -21.74 3.09 8.19
C ASP A 312 -20.44 3.56 8.87
N VAL A 313 -19.30 3.11 8.33
CA VAL A 313 -17.95 3.46 8.84
C VAL A 313 -17.73 4.98 8.90
N ARG A 314 -18.39 5.75 8.05
CA ARG A 314 -18.30 7.22 8.07
C ARG A 314 -18.77 7.85 9.38
N GLN A 315 -19.51 7.12 10.21
CA GLN A 315 -19.90 7.55 11.57
C GLN A 315 -18.86 7.18 12.64
N SER A 316 -17.90 6.29 12.31
CA SER A 316 -16.78 5.86 13.16
C SER A 316 -15.47 6.10 12.41
N ARG A 317 -15.13 7.36 12.23
CA ARG A 317 -13.98 7.77 11.43
C ARG A 317 -12.67 7.47 12.14
N VAL A 318 -11.71 6.96 11.41
CA VAL A 318 -10.34 6.74 11.90
C VAL A 318 -9.72 8.09 12.28
N GLY A 319 -9.10 8.16 13.46
CA GLY A 319 -8.56 9.39 14.05
C GLY A 319 -9.58 10.23 14.84
N ASP A 320 -10.85 9.83 14.91
CA ASP A 320 -11.84 10.47 15.78
C ASP A 320 -11.65 10.06 17.26
N THR A 321 -12.22 10.83 18.13
CA THR A 321 -12.22 10.59 19.59
C THR A 321 -13.60 10.11 20.04
N VAL A 322 -13.61 9.01 20.78
CA VAL A 322 -14.80 8.48 21.47
C VAL A 322 -14.80 8.97 22.90
N THR A 323 -15.97 9.46 23.37
CA THR A 323 -16.17 9.90 24.77
C THR A 323 -17.50 9.39 25.32
N ASN A 324 -17.66 9.38 26.67
CA ASN A 324 -18.91 9.03 27.31
C ASN A 324 -19.97 10.12 27.08
N ALA A 325 -21.19 9.74 26.73
CA ALA A 325 -22.28 10.70 26.54
C ALA A 325 -22.73 11.37 27.86
N GLY A 326 -22.63 10.66 28.99
CA GLY A 326 -23.02 11.18 30.31
C GLY A 326 -22.03 12.17 30.91
N LYS A 327 -20.73 12.06 30.58
CA LYS A 327 -19.65 12.93 31.03
C LYS A 327 -18.70 13.17 29.85
N PRO A 328 -19.11 13.97 28.85
CA PRO A 328 -18.33 14.11 27.65
C PRO A 328 -17.03 14.92 27.87
N ALA A 329 -15.97 14.52 27.22
CA ALA A 329 -14.73 15.28 27.20
C ALA A 329 -14.91 16.61 26.43
N LYS A 330 -14.18 17.63 26.84
CA LYS A 330 -14.28 18.99 26.23
C LYS A 330 -13.45 19.12 24.98
N HIS A 331 -12.35 18.39 24.90
CA HIS A 331 -11.38 18.44 23.82
C HIS A 331 -11.14 17.03 23.27
N ASP A 332 -11.07 16.93 21.97
CA ASP A 332 -10.66 15.73 21.27
C ASP A 332 -9.14 15.46 21.45
N LEU A 333 -8.67 14.31 20.99
CA LEU A 333 -7.25 13.93 21.05
C LEU A 333 -6.44 14.54 19.91
N GLY A 334 -7.09 15.28 19.01
CA GLY A 334 -6.45 15.90 17.85
C GLY A 334 -6.03 14.89 16.78
N GLY A 335 -5.41 15.42 15.72
CA GLY A 335 -4.79 14.58 14.68
C GLY A 335 -5.75 13.96 13.66
N TYR A 336 -7.06 14.20 13.72
CA TYR A 336 -7.97 13.78 12.66
C TYR A 336 -7.69 14.54 11.36
N ARG A 337 -7.46 13.79 10.26
CA ARG A 337 -7.37 14.31 8.89
C ARG A 337 -8.08 13.35 7.96
N ASP A 338 -8.89 13.86 7.04
CA ASP A 338 -9.45 13.02 5.99
C ASP A 338 -8.34 12.63 4.99
N PRO A 339 -8.18 11.33 4.67
CA PRO A 339 -7.25 10.93 3.63
C PRO A 339 -7.72 11.49 2.28
N LYS A 340 -6.83 12.21 1.59
CA LYS A 340 -7.15 12.79 0.28
C LYS A 340 -6.66 11.85 -0.82
N PRO A 341 -7.51 11.47 -1.77
CA PRO A 341 -7.06 10.67 -2.91
C PRO A 341 -6.11 11.51 -3.78
N MET A 342 -5.03 10.89 -4.22
CA MET A 342 -3.99 11.51 -5.05
C MET A 342 -4.04 11.04 -6.49
N VAL A 343 -4.55 9.82 -6.72
CA VAL A 343 -4.60 9.15 -8.02
C VAL A 343 -6.02 8.80 -8.35
N PHE A 344 -6.44 9.07 -9.58
CA PHE A 344 -7.78 8.78 -10.07
C PHE A 344 -7.74 7.87 -11.29
N SER A 345 -8.65 6.88 -11.34
CA SER A 345 -8.84 6.01 -12.49
C SER A 345 -10.33 5.72 -12.69
N GLY A 346 -10.75 5.62 -13.94
CA GLY A 346 -12.09 5.12 -14.28
C GLY A 346 -12.10 3.60 -14.19
N LEU A 347 -13.06 3.03 -13.47
CA LEU A 347 -13.32 1.59 -13.41
C LEU A 347 -14.62 1.28 -14.16
N PHE A 348 -14.54 0.46 -15.18
CA PHE A 348 -15.66 0.07 -16.04
C PHE A 348 -15.81 -1.44 -16.05
N PRO A 349 -17.02 -1.99 -15.87
CA PRO A 349 -17.23 -3.42 -16.01
C PRO A 349 -17.10 -3.82 -17.49
N ILE A 350 -16.52 -5.00 -17.75
CA ILE A 350 -16.42 -5.56 -19.11
C ILE A 350 -17.82 -5.80 -19.66
N ASP A 351 -18.74 -6.37 -18.88
CA ASP A 351 -20.15 -6.46 -19.23
C ASP A 351 -20.91 -5.27 -18.63
N GLY A 352 -21.53 -4.44 -19.47
CA GLY A 352 -22.31 -3.29 -19.02
C GLY A 352 -23.48 -3.64 -18.09
N SER A 353 -23.95 -4.90 -18.08
CA SER A 353 -24.96 -5.41 -17.14
C SER A 353 -24.46 -5.47 -15.70
N ASP A 354 -23.14 -5.51 -15.47
CA ASP A 354 -22.52 -5.59 -14.15
C ASP A 354 -22.34 -4.22 -13.46
N TYR A 355 -22.74 -3.11 -14.11
CA TYR A 355 -22.66 -1.78 -13.50
C TYR A 355 -23.35 -1.67 -12.11
N PRO A 356 -24.58 -2.22 -11.88
CA PRO A 356 -25.18 -2.22 -10.55
C PRO A 356 -24.36 -3.04 -9.54
N ALA A 357 -23.80 -4.18 -9.95
CA ALA A 357 -22.97 -5.03 -9.11
C ALA A 357 -21.65 -4.32 -8.73
N LEU A 358 -21.04 -3.59 -9.67
CA LEU A 358 -19.85 -2.77 -9.40
C LEU A 358 -20.14 -1.67 -8.38
N ARG A 359 -21.28 -0.98 -8.49
CA ARG A 359 -21.70 0.03 -7.51
C ARG A 359 -21.82 -0.58 -6.11
N ASP A 360 -22.54 -1.71 -5.99
CA ASP A 360 -22.76 -2.37 -4.71
C ASP A 360 -21.44 -2.91 -4.11
N ALA A 361 -20.50 -3.33 -4.96
CA ALA A 361 -19.16 -3.75 -4.52
C ALA A 361 -18.33 -2.56 -4.01
N LEU A 362 -18.33 -1.43 -4.73
CA LEU A 362 -17.65 -0.20 -4.30
C LEU A 362 -18.25 0.35 -3.00
N ASP A 363 -19.58 0.32 -2.82
CA ASP A 363 -20.24 0.68 -1.58
C ASP A 363 -19.76 -0.18 -0.40
N LYS A 364 -19.64 -1.49 -0.61
CA LYS A 364 -19.13 -2.43 0.42
C LYS A 364 -17.64 -2.20 0.71
N LEU A 365 -16.81 -1.99 -0.30
CA LEU A 365 -15.39 -1.69 -0.08
C LEU A 365 -15.19 -0.40 0.69
N LYS A 366 -15.96 0.64 0.36
CA LYS A 366 -15.94 1.93 1.05
C LYS A 366 -16.30 1.84 2.53
N LEU A 367 -17.06 0.82 2.94
CA LEU A 367 -17.32 0.56 4.36
C LEU A 367 -16.04 0.17 5.13
N ASN A 368 -15.03 -0.37 4.45
CA ASN A 368 -13.77 -0.80 5.04
C ASN A 368 -12.58 0.07 4.67
N ASP A 369 -12.80 1.08 3.82
CA ASP A 369 -11.75 1.92 3.27
C ASP A 369 -12.21 3.38 3.23
N ALA A 370 -11.80 4.15 4.22
CA ALA A 370 -12.16 5.56 4.34
C ALA A 370 -11.56 6.44 3.24
N ALA A 371 -10.48 5.99 2.61
CA ALA A 371 -9.79 6.72 1.56
C ALA A 371 -10.42 6.53 0.18
N LEU A 372 -11.26 5.50 0.01
CA LEU A 372 -11.91 5.20 -1.26
C LEU A 372 -13.03 6.20 -1.55
N VAL A 373 -12.84 7.01 -2.60
CA VAL A 373 -13.82 7.97 -3.09
C VAL A 373 -14.21 7.59 -4.51
N TYR A 374 -15.49 7.61 -4.84
CA TYR A 374 -15.92 7.32 -6.20
C TYR A 374 -17.19 8.10 -6.57
N GLU A 375 -17.33 8.37 -7.84
CA GLU A 375 -18.47 9.03 -8.47
C GLU A 375 -18.83 8.34 -9.79
N PRO A 376 -20.10 8.38 -10.23
CA PRO A 376 -20.49 7.82 -11.51
C PRO A 376 -19.76 8.49 -12.67
N GLU A 377 -19.25 7.69 -13.60
CA GLU A 377 -18.61 8.14 -14.83
C GLU A 377 -19.24 7.46 -16.04
N THR A 378 -19.32 8.18 -17.15
CA THR A 378 -19.80 7.65 -18.43
C THR A 378 -18.76 7.89 -19.50
N SER A 379 -18.30 6.83 -20.14
CA SER A 379 -17.40 6.86 -21.28
C SER A 379 -18.17 6.54 -22.56
N ALA A 380 -17.92 7.29 -23.61
CA ALA A 380 -18.51 7.00 -24.92
C ALA A 380 -18.05 5.65 -25.48
N ALA A 381 -16.84 5.21 -25.09
CA ALA A 381 -16.23 3.96 -25.54
C ALA A 381 -16.52 2.76 -24.62
N LEU A 382 -16.54 2.96 -23.28
CA LEU A 382 -16.62 1.90 -22.27
C LEU A 382 -18.00 1.79 -21.60
N GLY A 383 -18.90 2.77 -21.83
CA GLY A 383 -20.23 2.80 -21.23
C GLY A 383 -20.23 3.39 -19.81
N PHE A 384 -21.05 2.80 -18.92
CA PHE A 384 -21.20 3.28 -17.55
C PHE A 384 -20.17 2.64 -16.63
N GLY A 385 -19.55 3.44 -15.78
CA GLY A 385 -18.55 3.04 -14.79
C GLY A 385 -18.48 4.03 -13.64
N PHE A 386 -17.36 4.02 -12.94
CA PHE A 386 -17.10 4.94 -11.83
C PHE A 386 -15.70 5.54 -11.94
N ARG A 387 -15.60 6.84 -11.69
CA ARG A 387 -14.36 7.53 -11.42
C ARG A 387 -13.99 7.29 -9.98
N VAL A 388 -12.85 6.65 -9.73
CA VAL A 388 -12.44 6.22 -8.40
C VAL A 388 -11.13 6.92 -8.03
N GLY A 389 -11.08 7.48 -6.83
CA GLY A 389 -9.90 8.11 -6.25
C GLY A 389 -9.21 7.16 -5.25
N PHE A 390 -7.88 7.12 -5.32
CA PHE A 390 -6.99 6.24 -4.57
C PHE A 390 -5.87 7.02 -3.91
N LEU A 391 -5.30 6.47 -2.83
CA LEU A 391 -4.13 7.06 -2.15
C LEU A 391 -2.86 6.98 -3.02
N GLY A 392 -2.72 5.92 -3.80
CA GLY A 392 -1.60 5.68 -4.69
C GLY A 392 -1.85 4.51 -5.63
N LEU A 393 -0.81 4.05 -6.33
CA LEU A 393 -0.92 2.93 -7.29
C LEU A 393 -1.18 1.59 -6.63
N LEU A 394 -0.48 1.28 -5.55
CA LEU A 394 -0.69 0.02 -4.84
C LEU A 394 -2.12 -0.06 -4.29
N HIS A 395 -2.64 1.06 -3.78
CA HIS A 395 -4.03 1.12 -3.34
C HIS A 395 -5.01 0.84 -4.51
N LEU A 396 -4.78 1.43 -5.70
CA LEU A 396 -5.57 1.15 -6.91
C LEU A 396 -5.53 -0.34 -7.28
N GLU A 397 -4.34 -0.93 -7.29
CA GLU A 397 -4.18 -2.36 -7.61
C GLU A 397 -4.92 -3.27 -6.63
N ILE A 398 -4.79 -2.98 -5.33
CA ILE A 398 -5.46 -3.74 -4.27
C ILE A 398 -6.98 -3.65 -4.41
N VAL A 399 -7.54 -2.45 -4.59
CA VAL A 399 -8.98 -2.25 -4.76
C VAL A 399 -9.48 -2.98 -6.00
N ARG A 400 -8.78 -2.88 -7.14
CA ARG A 400 -9.13 -3.61 -8.36
C ARG A 400 -9.11 -5.11 -8.15
N GLU A 401 -8.04 -5.65 -7.58
CA GLU A 401 -7.90 -7.08 -7.32
C GLU A 401 -8.96 -7.61 -6.34
N ARG A 402 -9.35 -6.81 -5.34
CA ARG A 402 -10.45 -7.14 -4.44
C ARG A 402 -11.79 -7.16 -5.16
N LEU A 403 -12.06 -6.20 -6.05
CA LEU A 403 -13.27 -6.19 -6.87
C LEU A 403 -13.35 -7.43 -7.77
N GLU A 404 -12.24 -7.84 -8.36
CA GLU A 404 -12.14 -9.03 -9.19
C GLU A 404 -12.34 -10.32 -8.39
N ARG A 405 -11.64 -10.47 -7.24
CA ARG A 405 -11.63 -11.72 -6.45
C ARG A 405 -12.81 -11.88 -5.50
N GLU A 406 -13.15 -10.82 -4.74
CA GLU A 406 -14.19 -10.89 -3.71
C GLU A 406 -15.60 -10.77 -4.30
N PHE A 407 -15.74 -10.04 -5.42
CA PHE A 407 -17.03 -9.76 -6.03
C PHE A 407 -17.21 -10.38 -7.43
N GLY A 408 -16.17 -11.00 -7.99
CA GLY A 408 -16.22 -11.69 -9.29
C GLY A 408 -16.47 -10.76 -10.47
N LEU A 409 -15.96 -9.51 -10.42
CA LEU A 409 -16.15 -8.48 -11.42
C LEU A 409 -14.96 -8.42 -12.37
N ASP A 410 -15.18 -8.55 -13.65
CA ASP A 410 -14.16 -8.31 -14.68
C ASP A 410 -14.17 -6.82 -15.06
N LEU A 411 -13.04 -6.13 -14.83
CA LEU A 411 -12.95 -4.68 -14.91
C LEU A 411 -11.91 -4.18 -15.93
N ILE A 412 -12.24 -3.08 -16.59
CA ILE A 412 -11.31 -2.25 -17.35
C ILE A 412 -11.00 -1.01 -16.49
N SER A 413 -9.72 -0.78 -16.20
CA SER A 413 -9.25 0.45 -15.57
C SER A 413 -8.65 1.39 -16.62
N THR A 414 -9.03 2.67 -16.60
CA THR A 414 -8.38 3.70 -17.41
C THR A 414 -6.99 4.02 -16.85
N GLN A 415 -6.15 4.69 -17.64
CA GLN A 415 -4.85 5.13 -17.13
C GLN A 415 -5.03 5.98 -15.87
N PRO A 416 -4.23 5.69 -14.82
CA PRO A 416 -4.23 6.52 -13.63
C PRO A 416 -3.80 7.94 -13.97
N ASN A 417 -4.48 8.93 -13.43
CA ASN A 417 -4.09 10.33 -13.54
C ASN A 417 -4.21 11.02 -12.18
N VAL A 418 -3.54 12.18 -12.09
CA VAL A 418 -3.57 13.03 -10.91
C VAL A 418 -4.59 14.15 -11.10
N VAL A 419 -4.80 14.93 -10.07
CA VAL A 419 -5.66 16.12 -10.12
C VAL A 419 -4.88 17.28 -10.68
N TYR A 420 -5.52 18.07 -11.54
CA TYR A 420 -4.95 19.30 -12.11
C TYR A 420 -5.86 20.48 -11.81
N ASP A 421 -5.29 21.62 -11.47
CA ASP A 421 -6.02 22.87 -11.37
C ASP A 421 -5.74 23.72 -12.61
N VAL A 422 -6.80 24.04 -13.37
CA VAL A 422 -6.71 24.81 -14.60
C VAL A 422 -7.35 26.16 -14.40
N VAL A 423 -6.59 27.22 -14.59
CA VAL A 423 -7.08 28.60 -14.54
C VAL A 423 -7.28 29.12 -15.96
N LEU A 424 -8.49 29.49 -16.29
CA LEU A 424 -8.85 30.08 -17.57
C LEU A 424 -8.50 31.58 -17.64
N ASP A 425 -8.45 32.14 -18.85
CA ASP A 425 -8.19 33.58 -19.08
C ASP A 425 -9.21 34.49 -18.37
N ASP A 426 -10.44 34.01 -18.15
CA ASP A 426 -11.49 34.73 -17.42
C ASP A 426 -11.33 34.67 -15.90
N GLY A 427 -10.29 33.98 -15.41
CA GLY A 427 -9.99 33.82 -13.99
C GLY A 427 -10.77 32.69 -13.30
N LYS A 428 -11.57 31.92 -14.02
CA LYS A 428 -12.26 30.76 -13.47
C LYS A 428 -11.28 29.61 -13.27
N ALA A 429 -11.23 29.06 -12.05
CA ALA A 429 -10.47 27.86 -11.74
C ALA A 429 -11.36 26.62 -11.95
N VAL A 430 -10.83 25.61 -12.61
CA VAL A 430 -11.46 24.31 -12.85
C VAL A 430 -10.58 23.20 -12.31
N HIS A 431 -11.13 22.39 -11.42
CA HIS A 431 -10.48 21.22 -10.85
C HIS A 431 -10.73 20.03 -11.76
N VAL A 432 -9.67 19.49 -12.36
CA VAL A 432 -9.74 18.44 -13.40
C VAL A 432 -9.22 17.13 -12.85
N THR A 433 -10.10 16.19 -12.62
CA THR A 433 -9.78 14.80 -12.22
C THR A 433 -9.81 13.84 -13.40
N ASN A 434 -10.52 14.22 -14.48
CA ASN A 434 -10.71 13.42 -15.68
C ASN A 434 -10.21 14.20 -16.92
N PRO A 435 -9.37 13.60 -17.80
CA PRO A 435 -8.93 14.25 -19.03
C PRO A 435 -10.07 14.75 -19.93
N SER A 436 -11.26 14.12 -19.87
CA SER A 436 -12.44 14.57 -20.65
C SER A 436 -12.97 15.93 -20.18
N GLU A 437 -12.74 16.33 -18.93
CA GLU A 437 -13.17 17.58 -18.33
C GLU A 437 -12.18 18.73 -18.55
N TYR A 438 -11.04 18.45 -19.20
CA TYR A 438 -10.03 19.46 -19.49
C TYR A 438 -10.64 20.53 -20.43
N PRO A 439 -10.64 21.82 -20.03
CA PRO A 439 -11.36 22.85 -20.77
C PRO A 439 -10.76 23.12 -22.14
N ASP A 440 -11.63 23.33 -23.14
CA ASP A 440 -11.26 23.67 -24.52
C ASP A 440 -10.97 25.19 -24.71
N GLY A 441 -11.10 25.99 -23.66
CA GLY A 441 -10.92 27.44 -23.67
C GLY A 441 -9.45 27.89 -23.69
N LYS A 442 -9.24 29.21 -23.70
CA LYS A 442 -7.91 29.76 -23.48
C LYS A 442 -7.52 29.57 -22.02
N ILE A 443 -6.48 28.78 -21.84
CA ILE A 443 -5.92 28.45 -20.52
C ILE A 443 -4.81 29.45 -20.21
N ARG A 444 -4.90 30.08 -19.04
CA ARG A 444 -3.89 30.96 -18.51
C ARG A 444 -2.77 30.19 -17.82
N GLU A 445 -3.14 29.21 -17.01
CA GLU A 445 -2.23 28.48 -16.16
C GLU A 445 -2.77 27.09 -15.83
N VAL A 446 -1.90 26.10 -15.76
CA VAL A 446 -2.22 24.75 -15.26
C VAL A 446 -1.23 24.40 -14.17
N THR A 447 -1.75 23.96 -13.03
CA THR A 447 -0.93 23.43 -11.93
C THR A 447 -1.09 21.94 -11.80
N GLU A 448 0.00 21.27 -11.43
CA GLU A 448 0.05 19.84 -11.15
C GLU A 448 0.65 19.56 -9.77
N PRO A 449 0.20 18.53 -9.05
CA PRO A 449 0.78 18.15 -7.77
C PRO A 449 2.21 17.67 -7.94
N VAL A 450 3.07 18.11 -7.02
CA VAL A 450 4.45 17.64 -6.92
C VAL A 450 4.68 16.92 -5.62
N VAL A 451 5.65 16.03 -5.64
CA VAL A 451 6.09 15.28 -4.48
C VAL A 451 7.56 15.53 -4.18
N ARG A 452 7.89 15.47 -2.92
CA ARG A 452 9.25 15.31 -2.44
C ARG A 452 9.55 13.81 -2.41
N ALA A 453 10.38 13.35 -3.34
CA ALA A 453 10.79 11.97 -3.47
C ALA A 453 12.16 11.76 -2.82
N THR A 454 12.27 10.79 -1.92
CA THR A 454 13.52 10.33 -1.31
C THR A 454 13.90 8.99 -1.92
N ILE A 455 15.03 8.94 -2.59
CA ILE A 455 15.57 7.74 -3.24
C ILE A 455 16.83 7.33 -2.51
N LEU A 456 16.83 6.10 -1.99
CA LEU A 456 17.98 5.49 -1.35
C LEU A 456 18.54 4.39 -2.26
N ALA A 457 19.84 4.44 -2.55
CA ALA A 457 20.47 3.49 -3.47
C ALA A 457 21.98 3.36 -3.22
N PRO A 458 22.61 2.26 -3.69
CA PRO A 458 24.07 2.19 -3.76
C PRO A 458 24.66 3.29 -4.65
N SER A 459 25.81 3.81 -4.25
CA SER A 459 26.49 4.95 -4.91
C SER A 459 26.78 4.71 -6.39
N GLU A 460 26.96 3.45 -6.81
CA GLU A 460 27.19 3.06 -8.22
C GLU A 460 26.02 3.42 -9.16
N PHE A 461 24.78 3.53 -8.63
CA PHE A 461 23.57 3.82 -9.42
C PHE A 461 23.19 5.30 -9.48
N VAL A 462 23.92 6.18 -8.81
CA VAL A 462 23.61 7.63 -8.75
C VAL A 462 23.40 8.22 -10.15
N GLY A 463 24.29 7.93 -11.10
CA GLY A 463 24.19 8.44 -12.48
C GLY A 463 22.90 7.98 -13.20
N ALA A 464 22.54 6.70 -13.06
CA ALA A 464 21.34 6.14 -13.68
C ALA A 464 20.05 6.72 -13.08
N ILE A 465 20.05 6.98 -11.77
CA ILE A 465 18.93 7.60 -11.06
C ILE A 465 18.78 9.06 -11.44
N MET A 466 19.88 9.82 -11.49
CA MET A 466 19.86 11.21 -11.94
C MET A 466 19.30 11.35 -13.37
N GLU A 467 19.72 10.48 -14.27
CA GLU A 467 19.19 10.45 -15.64
C GLU A 467 17.69 10.15 -15.67
N LEU A 468 17.22 9.16 -14.88
CA LEU A 468 15.80 8.83 -14.76
C LEU A 468 15.01 10.02 -14.24
N CYS A 469 15.44 10.62 -13.13
CA CYS A 469 14.75 11.76 -12.53
C CYS A 469 14.69 12.96 -13.49
N GLN A 470 15.76 13.23 -14.24
CA GLN A 470 15.77 14.27 -15.27
C GLN A 470 14.78 13.97 -16.40
N GLN A 471 14.71 12.74 -16.89
CA GLN A 471 13.72 12.32 -17.89
C GLN A 471 12.27 12.49 -17.38
N LYS A 472 12.06 12.38 -16.07
CA LYS A 472 10.79 12.54 -15.38
C LYS A 472 10.57 13.95 -14.81
N ARG A 473 11.24 14.96 -15.35
CA ARG A 473 11.10 16.38 -14.98
C ARG A 473 11.46 16.67 -13.51
N GLY A 474 12.27 15.83 -12.89
CA GLY A 474 12.66 15.96 -11.49
C GLY A 474 13.72 17.03 -11.28
N SER A 475 13.60 17.76 -10.17
CA SER A 475 14.59 18.73 -9.68
C SER A 475 15.30 18.18 -8.45
N LEU A 476 16.62 18.05 -8.50
CA LEU A 476 17.44 17.60 -7.37
C LEU A 476 17.41 18.67 -6.26
N ARG A 477 17.02 18.28 -5.06
CA ARG A 477 17.02 19.13 -3.86
C ARG A 477 18.26 18.94 -3.00
N GLY A 478 18.74 17.71 -2.91
CA GLY A 478 19.92 17.39 -2.12
C GLY A 478 20.37 15.95 -2.36
N MET A 479 21.60 15.70 -1.97
CA MET A 479 22.22 14.36 -2.06
C MET A 479 23.18 14.22 -0.89
N ASP A 480 22.92 13.21 -0.04
CA ASP A 480 23.70 12.94 1.15
C ASP A 480 24.19 11.49 1.15
N TYR A 481 25.45 11.28 1.53
CA TYR A 481 26.04 9.97 1.66
C TYR A 481 25.81 9.46 3.08
N LEU A 482 25.00 8.43 3.25
CA LEU A 482 24.74 7.79 4.54
C LEU A 482 25.93 6.91 4.97
N SER A 483 26.58 6.26 3.99
CA SER A 483 27.82 5.51 4.12
C SER A 483 28.65 5.65 2.83
N GLU A 484 29.84 5.04 2.78
CA GLU A 484 30.68 5.04 1.57
C GLU A 484 29.97 4.45 0.35
N ASP A 485 29.09 3.49 0.59
CA ASP A 485 28.40 2.72 -0.44
C ASP A 485 26.96 3.19 -0.71
N ARG A 486 26.34 4.02 0.16
CA ARG A 486 24.94 4.37 0.09
C ARG A 486 24.68 5.87 0.05
N VAL A 487 23.79 6.25 -0.83
CA VAL A 487 23.41 7.63 -1.08
C VAL A 487 21.89 7.81 -0.93
N GLU A 488 21.51 8.87 -0.24
CA GLU A 488 20.16 9.41 -0.21
C GLU A 488 20.07 10.58 -1.20
N MET A 489 19.14 10.50 -2.14
CA MET A 489 18.88 11.57 -3.10
C MET A 489 17.46 12.09 -2.92
N ARG A 490 17.31 13.38 -2.73
CA ARG A 490 16.02 14.06 -2.58
C ARG A 490 15.68 14.87 -3.83
N TYR A 491 14.53 14.58 -4.41
CA TYR A 491 14.02 15.21 -5.61
C TYR A 491 12.65 15.82 -5.38
N THR A 492 12.34 16.91 -6.08
CA THR A 492 10.95 17.29 -6.36
C THR A 492 10.57 16.73 -7.72
N LEU A 493 9.52 15.93 -7.78
CA LEU A 493 9.03 15.26 -8.99
C LEU A 493 7.53 15.54 -9.15
N PRO A 494 7.01 15.78 -10.36
CA PRO A 494 5.58 15.79 -10.60
C PRO A 494 4.97 14.41 -10.29
N LEU A 495 3.89 14.39 -9.52
CA LEU A 495 3.24 13.13 -9.13
C LEU A 495 2.83 12.29 -10.34
N ALA A 496 2.33 12.94 -11.41
CA ALA A 496 1.97 12.27 -12.66
C ALA A 496 3.10 11.46 -13.30
N GLU A 497 4.35 11.86 -13.10
CA GLU A 497 5.52 11.16 -13.64
C GLU A 497 5.90 9.93 -12.80
N ILE A 498 5.53 9.92 -11.52
CA ILE A 498 5.77 8.79 -10.62
C ILE A 498 4.71 7.70 -10.82
N VAL A 499 3.45 8.12 -10.93
CA VAL A 499 2.28 7.23 -11.00
C VAL A 499 2.32 6.27 -12.20
N PHE A 500 3.07 6.57 -13.26
CA PHE A 500 2.99 5.78 -14.48
C PHE A 500 3.92 4.56 -14.53
N ASP A 501 5.23 4.77 -14.37
CA ASP A 501 6.23 3.70 -14.55
C ASP A 501 7.58 3.98 -13.83
N PHE A 502 7.61 5.01 -13.00
CA PHE A 502 8.85 5.46 -12.36
C PHE A 502 9.46 4.39 -11.47
N PHE A 503 8.64 3.73 -10.65
CA PHE A 503 9.10 2.71 -9.74
C PHE A 503 9.72 1.51 -10.46
N ASP A 504 9.06 1.03 -11.52
CA ASP A 504 9.56 -0.09 -12.33
C ASP A 504 10.86 0.26 -13.05
N GLN A 505 10.94 1.47 -13.61
CA GLN A 505 12.17 1.96 -14.23
C GLN A 505 13.30 2.14 -13.21
N LEU A 506 13.00 2.66 -12.02
CA LEU A 506 13.97 2.80 -10.94
C LEU A 506 14.53 1.43 -10.54
N LYS A 507 13.68 0.47 -10.25
CA LYS A 507 14.08 -0.91 -9.90
C LYS A 507 14.88 -1.57 -11.02
N SER A 508 14.42 -1.44 -12.26
CA SER A 508 15.12 -2.02 -13.42
C SER A 508 16.53 -1.45 -13.62
N ARG A 509 16.68 -0.11 -13.52
CA ARG A 509 17.97 0.57 -13.72
C ARG A 509 18.95 0.36 -12.58
N THR A 510 18.44 0.02 -11.40
CA THR A 510 19.24 -0.20 -10.18
C THR A 510 19.31 -1.67 -9.77
N ARG A 511 18.93 -2.61 -10.65
CA ARG A 511 18.90 -4.06 -10.37
C ARG A 511 18.11 -4.43 -9.11
N GLY A 512 17.11 -3.63 -8.75
CA GLY A 512 16.28 -3.81 -7.57
C GLY A 512 16.82 -3.19 -6.28
N TYR A 513 18.01 -2.58 -6.29
CA TYR A 513 18.65 -2.05 -5.08
C TYR A 513 18.15 -0.68 -4.63
N ALA A 514 17.52 0.12 -5.51
CA ALA A 514 16.99 1.41 -5.08
C ALA A 514 15.64 1.27 -4.42
N SER A 515 15.43 2.01 -3.35
CA SER A 515 14.12 2.22 -2.73
C SER A 515 13.65 3.66 -2.94
N LEU A 516 12.35 3.83 -2.96
CA LEU A 516 11.67 5.10 -3.16
C LEU A 516 10.64 5.30 -2.06
N ASP A 517 10.65 6.48 -1.50
CA ASP A 517 9.56 7.03 -0.71
C ASP A 517 9.20 8.42 -1.22
N TYR A 518 7.93 8.86 -1.07
CA TYR A 518 7.52 10.18 -1.52
C TYR A 518 6.37 10.73 -0.69
N GLU A 519 6.32 12.06 -0.56
CA GLU A 519 5.26 12.79 0.10
C GLU A 519 4.84 14.00 -0.74
N LEU A 520 3.58 14.43 -0.62
CA LEU A 520 3.09 15.60 -1.33
C LEU A 520 3.85 16.86 -0.86
N ASP A 521 4.32 17.66 -1.82
CA ASP A 521 5.08 18.92 -1.59
C ASP A 521 4.39 20.12 -2.24
N GLY A 522 3.06 20.09 -2.38
CA GLY A 522 2.25 21.15 -2.97
C GLY A 522 2.05 21.00 -4.48
N ASP A 523 1.81 22.12 -5.14
CA ASP A 523 1.50 22.18 -6.57
C ASP A 523 2.48 23.10 -7.29
N GLN A 524 2.76 22.80 -8.57
CA GLN A 524 3.60 23.64 -9.42
C GLN A 524 2.91 23.95 -10.75
N VAL A 525 3.21 25.13 -11.31
CA VAL A 525 2.78 25.50 -12.66
C VAL A 525 3.55 24.70 -13.69
N SER A 526 2.83 24.13 -14.67
CA SER A 526 3.42 23.29 -15.71
C SER A 526 2.72 23.48 -17.07
N ASP A 527 3.48 23.32 -18.15
CA ASP A 527 2.98 23.42 -19.53
C ASP A 527 2.34 22.08 -19.98
N LEU A 528 1.11 21.85 -19.50
CA LEU A 528 0.37 20.63 -19.73
C LEU A 528 -0.65 20.79 -20.84
N VAL A 529 -0.83 19.73 -21.62
CA VAL A 529 -1.77 19.68 -22.74
C VAL A 529 -2.56 18.38 -22.74
N LYS A 530 -3.82 18.46 -23.15
CA LYS A 530 -4.64 17.28 -23.41
C LYS A 530 -4.28 16.68 -24.76
N VAL A 531 -3.90 15.39 -24.77
CA VAL A 531 -3.74 14.60 -25.98
C VAL A 531 -4.94 13.70 -26.15
N GLU A 532 -5.64 13.85 -27.27
CA GLU A 532 -6.81 13.06 -27.64
C GLU A 532 -6.43 12.02 -28.67
N ILE A 533 -6.96 10.80 -28.53
CA ILE A 533 -6.80 9.72 -29.50
C ILE A 533 -8.08 9.57 -30.29
N LEU A 534 -7.98 9.72 -31.62
CA LEU A 534 -9.11 9.61 -32.52
C LEU A 534 -9.01 8.33 -33.36
N LEU A 535 -10.07 7.57 -33.37
CA LEU A 535 -10.28 6.43 -34.28
C LEU A 535 -11.30 6.83 -35.34
N GLN A 536 -10.86 6.84 -36.60
CA GLN A 536 -11.70 7.24 -37.73
C GLN A 536 -12.24 8.69 -37.64
N GLY A 537 -11.60 9.54 -36.84
CA GLY A 537 -11.98 10.93 -36.60
C GLY A 537 -12.90 11.13 -35.39
N GLU A 538 -13.32 10.06 -34.73
CA GLU A 538 -14.07 10.11 -33.47
C GLU A 538 -13.10 9.95 -32.28
N THR A 539 -13.20 10.83 -31.29
CA THR A 539 -12.39 10.78 -30.07
C THR A 539 -12.77 9.58 -29.21
N VAL A 540 -11.76 8.84 -28.73
CA VAL A 540 -11.93 7.78 -27.75
C VAL A 540 -11.42 8.30 -26.42
N ASP A 541 -12.34 8.70 -25.56
CA ASP A 541 -12.10 9.35 -24.27
C ASP A 541 -11.21 8.52 -23.33
N ALA A 542 -11.40 7.20 -23.31
CA ALA A 542 -10.61 6.27 -22.49
C ALA A 542 -9.09 6.31 -22.77
N PHE A 543 -8.66 6.77 -23.93
CA PHE A 543 -7.24 6.91 -24.31
C PHE A 543 -6.73 8.34 -24.25
N SER A 544 -7.58 9.30 -23.88
CA SER A 544 -7.17 10.70 -23.69
C SER A 544 -6.34 10.85 -22.42
N ALA A 545 -5.28 11.66 -22.48
CA ALA A 545 -4.41 11.92 -21.33
C ALA A 545 -3.97 13.38 -21.28
N ILE A 546 -3.73 13.88 -20.06
CA ILE A 546 -3.08 15.16 -19.81
C ILE A 546 -1.59 14.88 -19.61
N VAL A 547 -0.76 15.43 -20.46
CA VAL A 547 0.69 15.20 -20.46
C VAL A 547 1.44 16.53 -20.65
N HIS A 548 2.72 16.54 -20.24
CA HIS A 548 3.57 17.68 -20.52
C HIS A 548 3.77 17.85 -22.02
N LYS A 549 3.73 19.09 -22.50
CA LYS A 549 3.79 19.44 -23.92
C LYS A 549 4.96 18.80 -24.67
N ASP A 550 6.14 18.77 -24.04
CA ASP A 550 7.33 18.15 -24.66
C ASP A 550 7.19 16.64 -24.86
N LYS A 551 6.35 15.97 -24.06
CA LYS A 551 6.10 14.52 -24.13
C LYS A 551 4.88 14.16 -25.00
N ALA A 552 4.06 15.15 -25.34
CA ALA A 552 2.79 14.92 -26.04
C ALA A 552 2.96 14.17 -27.37
N TYR A 553 3.98 14.51 -28.16
CA TYR A 553 4.27 13.81 -29.41
C TYR A 553 4.63 12.34 -29.20
N ASN A 554 5.54 12.08 -28.25
CA ASN A 554 5.98 10.72 -27.94
C ASN A 554 4.83 9.85 -27.42
N TYR A 555 3.98 10.42 -26.55
CA TYR A 555 2.77 9.78 -26.06
C TYR A 555 1.82 9.42 -27.22
N GLY A 556 1.57 10.37 -28.14
CA GLY A 556 0.70 10.17 -29.28
C GLY A 556 1.21 9.07 -30.23
N VAL A 557 2.52 9.04 -30.50
CA VAL A 557 3.16 8.01 -31.35
C VAL A 557 3.07 6.63 -30.68
N MET A 558 3.41 6.55 -29.39
CA MET A 558 3.35 5.30 -28.62
C MET A 558 1.93 4.72 -28.62
N MET A 559 0.93 5.53 -28.26
CA MET A 559 -0.46 5.08 -28.17
C MET A 559 -1.02 4.68 -29.54
N ALA A 560 -0.78 5.48 -30.59
CA ALA A 560 -1.18 5.13 -31.95
C ALA A 560 -0.53 3.84 -32.45
N GLY A 561 0.73 3.59 -32.08
CA GLY A 561 1.46 2.37 -32.36
C GLY A 561 0.86 1.14 -31.67
N LYS A 562 0.64 1.22 -30.35
CA LYS A 562 -0.01 0.16 -29.57
C LYS A 562 -1.39 -0.20 -30.14
N LEU A 563 -2.23 0.79 -30.38
CA LEU A 563 -3.58 0.57 -30.91
C LEU A 563 -3.56 -0.06 -32.32
N LYS A 564 -2.59 0.30 -33.17
CA LYS A 564 -2.42 -0.33 -34.49
C LYS A 564 -2.12 -1.82 -34.42
N GLU A 565 -1.38 -2.25 -33.41
CA GLU A 565 -1.05 -3.67 -33.18
C GLU A 565 -2.23 -4.44 -32.59
N LEU A 566 -2.94 -3.83 -31.64
CA LEU A 566 -4.00 -4.45 -30.88
C LEU A 566 -5.35 -4.52 -31.62
N ILE A 567 -5.68 -3.48 -32.41
CA ILE A 567 -6.97 -3.45 -33.14
C ILE A 567 -6.87 -4.33 -34.41
N PRO A 568 -7.73 -5.34 -34.57
CA PRO A 568 -7.72 -6.20 -35.71
C PRO A 568 -8.09 -5.46 -37.00
N ARG A 569 -7.53 -5.90 -38.12
CA ARG A 569 -7.86 -5.35 -39.45
C ARG A 569 -9.34 -5.52 -39.75
N GLN A 570 -9.99 -4.43 -40.17
CA GLN A 570 -11.40 -4.42 -40.56
C GLN A 570 -11.59 -4.35 -42.07
N GLN A 571 -12.84 -4.37 -42.54
CA GLN A 571 -13.17 -4.32 -43.98
C GLN A 571 -12.78 -2.98 -44.63
N PHE A 572 -12.56 -1.94 -43.83
CA PHE A 572 -12.13 -0.60 -44.23
C PHE A 572 -10.86 -0.18 -43.51
N GLU A 573 -10.23 0.87 -43.99
CA GLU A 573 -9.04 1.45 -43.37
C GLU A 573 -9.44 2.26 -42.13
N VAL A 574 -8.75 2.00 -41.01
CA VAL A 574 -8.95 2.72 -39.75
C VAL A 574 -7.75 3.63 -39.50
N PRO A 575 -7.88 4.94 -39.69
CA PRO A 575 -6.87 5.90 -39.25
C PRO A 575 -6.95 6.06 -37.74
N ILE A 576 -5.78 5.96 -37.09
CA ILE A 576 -5.56 6.28 -35.69
C ILE A 576 -4.80 7.59 -35.66
N GLN A 577 -5.30 8.57 -34.91
CA GLN A 577 -4.69 9.90 -34.85
C GLN A 577 -4.57 10.33 -33.39
N ALA A 578 -3.45 10.96 -33.04
CA ALA A 578 -3.29 11.69 -31.80
C ALA A 578 -3.35 13.19 -32.09
N ALA A 579 -4.10 13.94 -31.32
CA ALA A 579 -4.31 15.36 -31.53
C ALA A 579 -4.21 16.16 -30.23
N ILE A 580 -3.80 17.43 -30.34
CA ILE A 580 -3.88 18.45 -29.29
C ILE A 580 -4.86 19.51 -29.82
N GLY A 581 -6.07 19.54 -29.28
CA GLY A 581 -7.17 20.32 -29.85
C GLY A 581 -7.39 19.97 -31.32
N SER A 582 -7.33 20.93 -32.23
CA SER A 582 -7.51 20.70 -33.68
C SER A 582 -6.25 20.20 -34.40
N ARG A 583 -5.09 20.18 -33.75
CA ARG A 583 -3.80 19.84 -34.38
C ARG A 583 -3.47 18.35 -34.21
N ILE A 584 -3.41 17.62 -35.30
CA ILE A 584 -2.93 16.23 -35.32
C ILE A 584 -1.41 16.22 -35.16
N ILE A 585 -0.90 15.52 -34.14
CA ILE A 585 0.52 15.39 -33.80
C ILE A 585 1.11 14.05 -34.25
N ALA A 586 0.30 12.97 -34.25
CA ALA A 586 0.74 11.66 -34.70
C ALA A 586 -0.37 10.95 -35.48
N ARG A 587 -0.01 10.05 -36.39
CA ARG A 587 -0.97 9.28 -37.19
C ARG A 587 -0.43 7.92 -37.56
N GLU A 588 -1.25 6.89 -37.35
CA GLU A 588 -1.06 5.53 -37.83
C GLU A 588 -2.31 5.05 -38.60
N ASN A 589 -2.18 4.02 -39.42
CA ASN A 589 -3.28 3.48 -40.18
C ASN A 589 -3.32 1.96 -40.10
N ILE A 590 -4.48 1.40 -39.77
CA ILE A 590 -4.77 -0.02 -39.90
C ILE A 590 -5.31 -0.29 -41.30
N ARG A 591 -4.59 -1.08 -42.08
CA ARG A 591 -4.95 -1.40 -43.46
C ARG A 591 -6.20 -2.28 -43.50
N ALA A 592 -7.13 -2.00 -44.42
CA ALA A 592 -8.31 -2.83 -44.64
C ALA A 592 -7.95 -4.27 -45.07
N ILE A 593 -8.75 -5.24 -44.65
CA ILE A 593 -8.71 -6.60 -45.19
C ILE A 593 -8.92 -6.54 -46.70
N ARG A 594 -8.01 -7.09 -47.48
CA ARG A 594 -8.13 -7.20 -48.93
C ARG A 594 -8.65 -8.58 -49.29
N LYS A 595 -9.85 -8.63 -49.83
CA LYS A 595 -10.34 -9.81 -50.53
C LYS A 595 -9.73 -9.82 -51.94
N ASP A 596 -9.12 -10.90 -52.36
CA ASP A 596 -8.60 -11.02 -53.71
C ASP A 596 -9.76 -11.18 -54.71
N VAL A 597 -10.24 -10.02 -55.20
CA VAL A 597 -11.31 -10.00 -56.19
C VAL A 597 -10.89 -10.39 -57.58
N LEU A 598 -9.55 -10.57 -57.79
CA LEU A 598 -8.98 -10.95 -59.06
C LEU A 598 -8.70 -12.44 -59.17
N ALA A 599 -8.77 -13.20 -58.08
CA ALA A 599 -8.50 -14.64 -58.02
C ALA A 599 -9.33 -15.48 -59.03
N LYS A 600 -10.54 -14.98 -59.38
CA LYS A 600 -11.42 -15.64 -60.31
C LYS A 600 -11.36 -15.05 -61.74
N CYS A 601 -10.42 -14.10 -61.99
CA CYS A 601 -10.24 -13.50 -63.34
C CYS A 601 -9.17 -14.25 -64.09
N TYR A 602 -9.54 -15.31 -64.78
CA TYR A 602 -8.69 -16.00 -65.76
C TYR A 602 -8.67 -15.18 -67.06
N GLY A 603 -7.50 -14.78 -67.54
CA GLY A 603 -7.27 -14.08 -68.80
C GLY A 603 -6.87 -12.62 -68.69
N GLY A 604 -6.33 -12.06 -69.76
CA GLY A 604 -5.64 -10.76 -69.83
C GLY A 604 -6.52 -9.52 -69.89
N ASP A 605 -7.83 -9.58 -69.55
CA ASP A 605 -8.72 -8.42 -69.60
C ASP A 605 -8.41 -7.41 -68.47
N ILE A 606 -7.54 -6.47 -68.83
CA ILE A 606 -7.08 -5.38 -67.96
C ILE A 606 -8.22 -4.45 -67.53
N SER A 607 -9.18 -4.20 -68.43
CA SER A 607 -10.32 -3.30 -68.20
C SER A 607 -11.26 -3.87 -67.13
N ARG A 608 -11.54 -5.17 -67.17
CA ARG A 608 -12.35 -5.88 -66.18
C ARG A 608 -11.68 -5.93 -64.79
N LYS A 609 -10.37 -6.18 -64.76
CA LYS A 609 -9.57 -6.14 -63.53
C LYS A 609 -9.63 -4.75 -62.88
N ARG A 610 -9.47 -3.70 -63.69
CA ARG A 610 -9.54 -2.30 -63.22
C ARG A 610 -10.91 -1.94 -62.66
N LYS A 611 -12.00 -2.28 -63.36
CA LYS A 611 -13.37 -2.07 -62.86
C LYS A 611 -13.68 -2.79 -61.57
N LEU A 612 -13.18 -4.02 -61.37
CA LEU A 612 -13.36 -4.77 -60.14
C LEU A 612 -12.62 -4.14 -58.95
N LEU A 613 -11.38 -3.66 -59.19
CA LEU A 613 -10.61 -2.93 -58.19
C LEU A 613 -11.24 -1.58 -57.82
N GLU A 614 -11.79 -0.85 -58.80
CA GLU A 614 -12.50 0.41 -58.61
C GLU A 614 -13.81 0.20 -57.78
N LYS A 615 -14.61 -0.82 -58.10
CA LYS A 615 -15.79 -1.20 -57.32
C LYS A 615 -15.42 -1.61 -55.88
N GLN A 616 -14.33 -2.33 -55.70
CA GLN A 616 -13.83 -2.68 -54.36
C GLN A 616 -13.41 -1.44 -53.57
N LYS A 617 -12.71 -0.50 -54.22
CA LYS A 617 -12.32 0.78 -53.62
C LYS A 617 -13.51 1.63 -53.21
N GLU A 618 -14.52 1.70 -54.07
CA GLU A 618 -15.75 2.45 -53.84
C GLU A 618 -16.61 1.81 -52.72
N GLY A 619 -16.73 0.48 -52.71
CA GLY A 619 -17.40 -0.25 -51.66
C GLY A 619 -16.73 -0.04 -50.28
N LYS A 620 -15.39 -0.07 -50.22
CA LYS A 620 -14.63 0.24 -49.00
C LYS A 620 -14.82 1.70 -48.56
N LYS A 621 -14.91 2.65 -49.50
CA LYS A 621 -15.19 4.06 -49.19
C LYS A 621 -16.58 4.23 -48.56
N ARG A 622 -17.60 3.53 -49.07
CA ARG A 622 -18.94 3.53 -48.46
C ARG A 622 -18.97 2.88 -47.10
N MET A 623 -18.30 1.73 -46.92
CA MET A 623 -18.19 1.06 -45.62
C MET A 623 -17.45 1.93 -44.58
N LYS A 624 -16.46 2.70 -44.97
CA LYS A 624 -15.77 3.66 -44.11
C LYS A 624 -16.71 4.78 -43.60
N MET A 625 -17.71 5.17 -44.38
CA MET A 625 -18.63 6.24 -44.00
C MET A 625 -19.76 5.76 -43.07
N VAL A 626 -20.01 4.46 -42.96
CA VAL A 626 -21.13 3.88 -42.21
C VAL A 626 -20.67 2.95 -41.09
N GLY A 627 -19.45 2.40 -41.19
CA GLY A 627 -18.92 1.43 -40.22
C GLY A 627 -18.37 2.11 -38.99
N ARG A 628 -18.84 1.72 -37.80
CA ARG A 628 -18.17 2.02 -36.53
C ARG A 628 -16.94 1.13 -36.37
N VAL A 629 -15.90 1.66 -35.75
CA VAL A 629 -14.70 0.89 -35.42
C VAL A 629 -15.00 0.10 -34.14
N GLU A 630 -15.05 -1.22 -34.27
CA GLU A 630 -15.13 -2.09 -33.10
C GLU A 630 -13.71 -2.25 -32.55
N VAL A 631 -13.48 -1.74 -31.34
CA VAL A 631 -12.26 -1.96 -30.56
C VAL A 631 -12.56 -3.13 -29.64
N PRO A 632 -11.86 -4.27 -29.76
CA PRO A 632 -12.01 -5.38 -28.82
C PRO A 632 -11.68 -4.95 -27.39
N GLN A 633 -12.36 -5.53 -26.41
CA GLN A 633 -12.13 -5.22 -25.00
C GLN A 633 -10.70 -5.53 -24.57
N GLU A 634 -10.13 -6.63 -25.09
CA GLU A 634 -8.74 -7.00 -24.86
C GLU A 634 -7.76 -5.92 -25.36
N ALA A 635 -8.14 -5.18 -26.41
CA ALA A 635 -7.35 -4.07 -26.91
C ALA A 635 -7.39 -2.85 -25.98
N PHE A 636 -8.51 -2.60 -25.27
CA PHE A 636 -8.57 -1.57 -24.23
C PHE A 636 -7.67 -1.96 -23.05
N VAL A 637 -7.82 -3.17 -22.53
CA VAL A 637 -6.99 -3.67 -21.41
C VAL A 637 -5.51 -3.59 -21.77
N ALA A 638 -5.10 -4.12 -22.93
CA ALA A 638 -3.70 -4.14 -23.35
C ALA A 638 -3.13 -2.76 -23.69
N ALA A 639 -3.95 -1.83 -24.22
CA ALA A 639 -3.50 -0.46 -24.52
C ALA A 639 -3.33 0.37 -23.25
N LEU A 640 -4.17 0.14 -22.25
CA LEU A 640 -4.20 0.87 -20.98
C LEU A 640 -3.26 0.27 -19.92
N SER A 641 -2.88 -1.01 -20.05
CA SER A 641 -1.89 -1.63 -19.17
C SER A 641 -0.51 -1.00 -19.37
N SER A 642 0.19 -0.76 -18.26
CA SER A 642 1.59 -0.29 -18.24
C SER A 642 2.59 -1.36 -18.67
N ASP A 643 2.19 -2.63 -18.76
CA ASP A 643 3.01 -3.75 -19.20
C ASP A 643 3.36 -3.67 -20.71
N GLY A 644 4.25 -2.78 -21.03
CA GLY A 644 4.96 -2.80 -22.30
C GLY A 644 6.03 -3.88 -22.27
N ASP A 645 5.71 -5.12 -22.55
CA ASP A 645 6.57 -6.15 -23.15
C ASP A 645 6.41 -7.59 -22.60
N LYS A 646 5.18 -8.09 -22.50
CA LYS A 646 4.97 -9.55 -22.27
C LYS A 646 4.09 -10.22 -23.34
N GLY A 647 4.06 -9.67 -24.54
CA GLY A 647 3.34 -10.21 -25.69
C GLY A 647 4.23 -10.87 -26.73
N LYS A 648 5.31 -11.59 -26.34
CA LYS A 648 6.00 -12.53 -27.21
C LYS A 648 6.12 -13.87 -26.48
N LYS A 649 5.10 -14.66 -26.63
CA LYS A 649 5.19 -16.13 -26.65
C LYS A 649 4.45 -16.65 -27.86
#